data_a5cad60d5861a06c4b321e139ef75cdb
#
_entry.id   a5cad60d5861a06c4b321e139ef75cdb
#
_cell.length_a   1.000
_cell.length_b   1.000
_cell.length_c   1.000
_cell.angle_alpha   90.00
_cell.angle_beta   90.00
_cell.angle_gamma   90.00
#
_symmetry.space_group_name_H-M   'P 1'
#
loop_
_entity.id
_entity.type
_entity.pdbx_description
1 polymer ?
#
loop_
_entity_poly.entity_id
_entity_poly.type
_entity_poly.pdbx_seq_one_letter_code
_entity_poly.pdbx_strand_id
1 'polypeptide(L)'
;MACAVLLLSASYVAAERIHWTDSGFKGTPDIPPPFAAEHIFPSAKFKNPVSIIHSPEWRRYFVLEVDGRLFSFPDQGEGKTELVIDLKEVIPGVQKGYGIAFDPNFEENRYLYLCYTYQNKHPQGTAVARFRMPDSDRPTLELESKLELIHWLSGGHNGGCLKFGPDGHLYISTGDAEAPSPPDRLQTGQDLSDLLAGILRIDVTESSPTELYRIPPDNPFVGMENVREEIWAYGMRNPWRMSFDRQTGALWTGDVGWELWEMIYRVERGGNYGWSVVEGRQPVNQSAKRGPTPILLPTAEHPHSEARSITGGFVYRGTRLPGLAGQYLYGDYVTGKMWGLPADAGPLTSPIEIANTDIQIIAFGETHDGDLLILDYVNGTIHRLGTNPERSNPKPFPLRLSDSGLFADLSTHQLAQGVDSYQINAEPWEDRRQASRFIAIPNAEKLGLYRQNRFQQGEIKYAWSFPEGSILGKTISLPANSQQGESPQRIETQILHRLDGRWRAYAYVWNEDQSDAVLAPAKGETVSIAPHPPASDGSLKTSTHSIPSRTECILCHTTQAGSVLGFKEGQLNHSDPKKSELADFVTKKYFQRRPRRREKVFVDPYDPNQDIHRRARSYLHVNCAHCHRFGGGGTAIFDVRHELSDDETKLFASLPIQGTFGIEGGQVIAPGDPAASLLFYRVAKLGQGRMPHFGSNKVDGKGLKMLSEWIHALPESYSVRTNANPSLESLRNKQRIAQGQFRRANEPTSAAAESGLNTLLSTPSGAITLLQQIEPTGPLLPLTHREAAILAGSQHTDSRVRDLFLRFVPEEQREPRIGQETNAQSIIHLQGDPASGESLLRSNQSLRCLECHQLKGQGREVGPALDHLASRLDRNEILKSLLEPSATIDPKFAAKLIETHDGEILSGFVVEESDETLRFRDINQGLVVLSKKNIQSIESQSLSLMPQFLLQDLTPKQAADLLAFLTTLK
;
A
#
# COMPACT_ATOMS: atom_id res chain seq x y z
N MET A 1 31.47 44.56 64.13
CA MET A 1 32.11 43.75 63.05
C MET A 1 31.08 42.95 62.35
N ALA A 2 30.62 43.43 61.21
CA ALA A 2 29.63 42.76 60.34
C ALA A 2 30.40 42.13 59.16
N CYS A 3 30.42 40.79 59.07
CA CYS A 3 30.94 40.06 57.96
C CYS A 3 29.90 40.03 56.82
N ALA A 4 30.17 40.76 55.75
CA ALA A 4 29.39 40.63 54.51
C ALA A 4 29.83 39.37 53.73
N VAL A 5 28.90 38.44 53.61
CA VAL A 5 29.09 37.28 52.72
C VAL A 5 28.67 37.72 51.32
N LEU A 6 29.62 37.91 50.42
CA LEU A 6 29.37 38.05 48.97
C LEU A 6 28.99 36.70 48.37
N LEU A 7 27.72 36.50 48.08
CA LEU A 7 27.23 35.43 47.19
C LEU A 7 27.56 35.80 45.73
N LEU A 8 28.63 35.23 45.18
CA LEU A 8 28.90 35.21 43.76
C LEU A 8 27.86 34.26 43.09
N SER A 9 26.80 34.84 42.55
CA SER A 9 25.94 34.14 41.61
C SER A 9 26.71 33.97 40.28
N ALA A 10 27.29 32.81 40.06
CA ALA A 10 27.79 32.44 38.75
C ALA A 10 26.57 32.34 37.80
N SER A 11 26.35 33.36 37.00
CA SER A 11 25.45 33.34 35.89
C SER A 11 26.04 32.38 34.88
N TYR A 12 25.51 31.15 34.82
CA TYR A 12 25.76 30.26 33.69
C TYR A 12 25.20 30.95 32.44
N VAL A 13 26.05 31.65 31.70
CA VAL A 13 25.71 32.07 30.33
C VAL A 13 25.64 30.77 29.50
N ALA A 14 24.47 30.28 29.25
CA ALA A 14 24.28 29.16 28.35
C ALA A 14 24.89 29.50 27.00
N ALA A 15 25.88 28.72 26.60
CA ALA A 15 26.52 28.89 25.29
C ALA A 15 25.44 28.78 24.18
N GLU A 16 25.35 29.81 23.37
CA GLU A 16 24.46 29.81 22.21
C GLU A 16 24.90 28.74 21.22
N ARG A 17 23.95 28.11 20.53
CA ARG A 17 24.23 27.07 19.52
C ARG A 17 25.29 27.59 18.52
N ILE A 18 26.28 26.80 18.20
CA ILE A 18 27.16 27.04 17.06
C ILE A 18 26.33 26.78 15.79
N HIS A 19 26.46 27.64 14.81
CA HIS A 19 25.67 27.53 13.59
C HIS A 19 26.36 26.61 12.58
N TRP A 20 25.61 25.70 11.99
CA TRP A 20 26.08 24.87 10.88
C TRP A 20 25.94 25.63 9.56
N THR A 21 27.04 25.79 8.79
CA THR A 21 27.10 26.64 7.58
C THR A 21 27.53 25.89 6.33
N ASP A 22 28.09 24.69 6.48
CA ASP A 22 28.82 23.98 5.42
C ASP A 22 28.04 22.81 4.83
N SER A 23 26.75 23.03 4.49
CA SER A 23 25.93 22.00 3.87
C SER A 23 26.39 21.66 2.44
N GLY A 24 26.70 20.37 2.19
CA GLY A 24 26.88 19.83 0.85
C GLY A 24 25.56 19.56 0.10
N PHE A 25 24.44 19.51 0.81
CA PHE A 25 23.13 19.19 0.23
C PHE A 25 22.47 20.41 -0.41
N LYS A 26 22.61 20.55 -1.74
CA LYS A 26 22.06 21.71 -2.50
C LYS A 26 21.07 21.32 -3.59
N GLY A 27 21.03 20.05 -3.98
CA GLY A 27 20.16 19.53 -5.04
C GLY A 27 19.68 18.10 -4.75
N THR A 28 19.48 17.34 -5.81
CA THR A 28 19.14 15.91 -5.78
C THR A 28 20.25 15.08 -6.44
N PRO A 29 20.46 13.82 -6.01
CA PRO A 29 21.56 13.00 -6.53
C PRO A 29 21.26 12.36 -7.89
N ASP A 30 19.99 12.28 -8.27
CA ASP A 30 19.59 11.60 -9.51
C ASP A 30 19.66 12.55 -10.70
N ILE A 31 19.90 11.98 -11.89
CA ILE A 31 19.73 12.73 -13.11
C ILE A 31 18.29 13.23 -13.13
N PRO A 32 18.05 14.56 -13.16
CA PRO A 32 16.70 15.07 -13.17
C PRO A 32 15.90 14.48 -14.32
N PRO A 33 14.63 14.10 -14.10
CA PRO A 33 13.78 13.59 -15.16
C PRO A 33 13.66 14.61 -16.30
N PRO A 34 13.28 14.17 -17.52
CA PRO A 34 13.29 15.04 -18.70
C PRO A 34 12.36 16.27 -18.61
N PHE A 35 11.32 16.16 -17.77
CA PHE A 35 10.34 17.24 -17.62
C PHE A 35 10.22 17.68 -16.15
N ALA A 36 9.77 18.91 -15.97
CA ALA A 36 9.43 19.51 -14.68
C ALA A 36 8.06 20.18 -14.77
N ALA A 37 7.43 20.41 -13.63
CA ALA A 37 6.18 21.14 -13.56
C ALA A 37 6.44 22.64 -13.54
N GLU A 38 5.84 23.38 -14.47
CA GLU A 38 5.87 24.84 -14.55
C GLU A 38 4.56 25.39 -13.99
N HIS A 39 4.63 26.27 -12.99
CA HIS A 39 3.45 26.97 -12.47
C HIS A 39 2.92 27.94 -13.53
N ILE A 40 1.64 27.82 -13.84
CA ILE A 40 0.93 28.71 -14.78
C ILE A 40 -0.29 29.30 -14.08
N PHE A 41 -0.84 30.38 -14.63
CA PHE A 41 -1.96 31.12 -14.04
C PHE A 41 -1.70 31.60 -12.60
N PRO A 42 -0.73 32.45 -12.33
CA PRO A 42 -0.25 32.78 -10.99
C PRO A 42 -1.31 33.42 -10.07
N SER A 43 -2.35 34.02 -10.64
CA SER A 43 -3.47 34.62 -9.90
C SER A 43 -4.60 33.59 -9.61
N ALA A 44 -4.58 32.41 -10.24
CA ALA A 44 -5.55 31.34 -9.99
C ALA A 44 -5.11 30.51 -8.78
N LYS A 45 -5.79 30.72 -7.67
CA LYS A 45 -5.55 29.95 -6.43
C LYS A 45 -6.85 29.35 -5.89
N PHE A 46 -6.80 28.08 -5.56
CA PHE A 46 -7.95 27.30 -5.12
C PHE A 46 -7.66 26.67 -3.76
N LYS A 47 -8.73 26.25 -3.10
CA LYS A 47 -8.65 25.51 -1.84
C LYS A 47 -9.02 24.06 -2.06
N ASN A 48 -8.02 23.18 -2.08
CA ASN A 48 -8.19 21.76 -2.31
C ASN A 48 -9.01 21.48 -3.60
N PRO A 49 -8.54 21.92 -4.78
CA PRO A 49 -9.22 21.67 -6.04
C PRO A 49 -9.17 20.18 -6.37
N VAL A 50 -10.21 19.65 -7.02
CA VAL A 50 -10.29 18.23 -7.37
C VAL A 50 -10.55 17.95 -8.84
N SER A 51 -10.99 18.94 -9.62
CA SER A 51 -11.24 18.75 -11.05
C SER A 51 -11.03 20.06 -11.81
N ILE A 52 -10.51 19.96 -13.03
CA ILE A 52 -10.36 21.08 -13.95
C ILE A 52 -10.82 20.65 -15.34
N ILE A 53 -11.59 21.51 -16.01
CA ILE A 53 -12.09 21.30 -17.37
C ILE A 53 -12.07 22.59 -18.15
N HIS A 54 -11.79 22.53 -19.45
CA HIS A 54 -11.83 23.66 -20.37
C HIS A 54 -13.18 23.72 -21.08
N SER A 55 -13.76 24.91 -21.19
CA SER A 55 -14.86 25.22 -22.08
C SER A 55 -14.35 26.04 -23.28
N PRO A 56 -14.28 25.43 -24.48
CA PRO A 56 -13.81 26.16 -25.68
C PRO A 56 -14.67 27.37 -26.04
N GLU A 57 -15.99 27.22 -25.86
CA GLU A 57 -16.97 28.24 -26.20
C GLU A 57 -16.80 29.52 -25.39
N TRP A 58 -16.57 29.37 -24.07
CA TRP A 58 -16.30 30.51 -23.20
C TRP A 58 -14.84 30.87 -23.09
N ARG A 59 -13.96 30.10 -23.67
CA ARG A 59 -12.52 30.25 -23.54
C ARG A 59 -12.09 30.41 -22.07
N ARG A 60 -12.63 29.53 -21.22
CA ARG A 60 -12.43 29.53 -19.78
C ARG A 60 -12.16 28.14 -19.25
N TYR A 61 -11.39 28.07 -18.19
CA TYR A 61 -11.27 26.89 -17.34
C TYR A 61 -12.28 26.95 -16.21
N PHE A 62 -12.78 25.80 -15.83
CA PHE A 62 -13.63 25.60 -14.67
C PHE A 62 -12.93 24.66 -13.71
N VAL A 63 -12.84 25.06 -12.40
CA VAL A 63 -12.18 24.32 -11.35
C VAL A 63 -13.16 24.07 -10.21
N LEU A 64 -13.35 22.79 -9.89
CA LEU A 64 -14.18 22.37 -8.76
C LEU A 64 -13.28 22.10 -7.55
N GLU A 65 -13.59 22.73 -6.44
CA GLU A 65 -12.98 22.44 -5.13
C GLU A 65 -13.73 21.31 -4.41
N VAL A 66 -13.02 20.54 -3.60
CA VAL A 66 -13.63 19.46 -2.80
C VAL A 66 -14.74 19.95 -1.87
N ASP A 67 -14.67 21.21 -1.43
CA ASP A 67 -15.72 21.83 -0.61
C ASP A 67 -17.01 22.16 -1.40
N GLY A 68 -17.06 21.88 -2.70
CA GLY A 68 -18.24 22.09 -3.57
C GLY A 68 -18.30 23.46 -4.21
N ARG A 69 -17.25 24.27 -4.14
CA ARG A 69 -17.18 25.54 -4.86
C ARG A 69 -16.68 25.34 -6.26
N LEU A 70 -17.40 25.84 -7.25
CA LEU A 70 -17.00 25.86 -8.65
C LEU A 70 -16.56 27.28 -9.02
N PHE A 71 -15.34 27.37 -9.53
CA PHE A 71 -14.77 28.63 -10.05
C PHE A 71 -14.55 28.54 -11.53
N SER A 72 -14.51 29.70 -12.19
CA SER A 72 -14.04 29.82 -13.57
C SER A 72 -13.02 30.94 -13.71
N PHE A 73 -12.17 30.85 -14.74
CA PHE A 73 -11.23 31.90 -15.12
C PHE A 73 -10.89 31.80 -16.59
N PRO A 74 -10.48 32.93 -17.27
CA PRO A 74 -10.12 32.91 -18.68
C PRO A 74 -8.95 31.97 -18.99
N ASP A 75 -8.96 31.33 -20.16
CA ASP A 75 -7.90 30.43 -20.62
C ASP A 75 -6.60 31.14 -20.98
N GLN A 76 -6.62 32.49 -21.02
CA GLN A 76 -5.48 33.36 -21.25
C GLN A 76 -5.33 34.38 -20.13
N GLY A 77 -4.08 34.89 -19.94
CA GLY A 77 -3.77 35.89 -18.96
C GLY A 77 -3.36 35.31 -17.60
N GLU A 78 -3.53 36.09 -16.52
CA GLU A 78 -3.05 35.75 -15.17
C GLU A 78 -3.94 34.75 -14.41
N GLY A 79 -5.12 34.41 -14.93
CA GLY A 79 -6.02 33.46 -14.29
C GLY A 79 -6.85 34.03 -13.13
N LYS A 80 -7.35 35.27 -13.23
CA LYS A 80 -8.27 35.83 -12.22
C LYS A 80 -9.55 35.02 -12.13
N THR A 81 -9.81 34.44 -10.94
CA THR A 81 -10.91 33.52 -10.68
C THR A 81 -12.22 34.23 -10.34
N GLU A 82 -13.34 33.65 -10.79
CA GLU A 82 -14.71 34.07 -10.48
C GLU A 82 -15.48 32.85 -9.95
N LEU A 83 -16.23 33.04 -8.86
CA LEU A 83 -17.10 31.99 -8.30
C LEU A 83 -18.32 31.83 -9.21
N VAL A 84 -18.54 30.59 -9.67
CA VAL A 84 -19.72 30.19 -10.45
C VAL A 84 -20.86 29.78 -9.52
N ILE A 85 -20.55 28.93 -8.53
CA ILE A 85 -21.53 28.45 -7.51
C ILE A 85 -20.79 27.90 -6.29
N ASP A 86 -21.42 27.99 -5.13
CA ASP A 86 -21.11 27.20 -3.93
C ASP A 86 -22.24 26.20 -3.68
N LEU A 87 -21.99 24.90 -3.97
CA LEU A 87 -23.01 23.85 -3.86
C LEU A 87 -23.50 23.67 -2.42
N LYS A 88 -22.66 23.93 -1.41
CA LYS A 88 -23.07 23.83 0.00
C LYS A 88 -24.07 24.90 0.41
N GLU A 89 -23.97 26.08 -0.18
CA GLU A 89 -24.89 27.18 0.13
C GLU A 89 -26.26 26.99 -0.53
N VAL A 90 -26.26 26.35 -1.72
CA VAL A 90 -27.47 26.31 -2.54
C VAL A 90 -28.18 24.97 -2.56
N ILE A 91 -27.49 23.86 -2.21
CA ILE A 91 -28.08 22.52 -2.15
C ILE A 91 -27.93 21.99 -0.71
N PRO A 92 -29.05 21.91 0.04
CA PRO A 92 -29.01 21.43 1.41
C PRO A 92 -28.40 20.03 1.54
N GLY A 93 -27.45 19.86 2.45
CA GLY A 93 -26.85 18.57 2.76
C GLY A 93 -25.63 18.19 1.92
N VAL A 94 -25.29 18.94 0.88
CA VAL A 94 -24.07 18.71 0.08
C VAL A 94 -22.82 18.91 0.93
N GLN A 95 -21.86 17.98 0.80
CA GLN A 95 -20.61 18.02 1.57
C GLN A 95 -19.38 18.22 0.71
N LYS A 96 -19.26 17.49 -0.39
CA LYS A 96 -18.06 17.48 -1.24
C LYS A 96 -18.43 17.44 -2.72
N GLY A 97 -17.62 18.11 -3.55
CA GLY A 97 -17.63 18.00 -5.00
C GLY A 97 -16.53 17.05 -5.48
N TYR A 98 -16.78 16.30 -6.58
CA TYR A 98 -15.83 15.32 -7.13
C TYR A 98 -15.58 15.47 -8.63
N GLY A 99 -16.60 15.67 -9.45
CA GLY A 99 -16.50 15.67 -10.90
C GLY A 99 -17.31 16.77 -11.56
N ILE A 100 -16.86 17.14 -12.75
CA ILE A 100 -17.52 18.11 -13.62
C ILE A 100 -17.36 17.67 -15.08
N ALA A 101 -18.41 17.79 -15.89
CA ALA A 101 -18.39 17.59 -17.33
C ALA A 101 -19.35 18.54 -18.04
N PHE A 102 -18.94 19.08 -19.19
CA PHE A 102 -19.84 19.77 -20.11
C PHE A 102 -20.51 18.74 -21.02
N ASP A 103 -21.76 19.01 -21.40
CA ASP A 103 -22.45 18.23 -22.42
C ASP A 103 -21.72 18.33 -23.77
N PRO A 104 -21.63 17.27 -24.57
CA PRO A 104 -21.05 17.36 -25.92
C PRO A 104 -21.74 18.39 -26.82
N ASN A 105 -23.04 18.61 -26.63
CA ASN A 105 -23.85 19.61 -27.34
C ASN A 105 -24.05 20.90 -26.52
N PHE A 106 -23.06 21.27 -25.70
CA PHE A 106 -23.18 22.41 -24.79
C PHE A 106 -23.55 23.73 -25.51
N GLU A 107 -23.11 23.94 -26.74
CA GLU A 107 -23.49 25.11 -27.55
C GLU A 107 -24.98 25.25 -27.71
N GLU A 108 -25.75 24.13 -27.84
CA GLU A 108 -27.16 24.10 -28.03
C GLU A 108 -27.96 24.03 -26.73
N ASN A 109 -27.57 23.12 -25.82
CA ASN A 109 -28.36 22.79 -24.63
C ASN A 109 -27.88 23.47 -23.33
N ARG A 110 -26.64 23.98 -23.28
CA ARG A 110 -26.06 24.67 -22.13
C ARG A 110 -25.98 23.82 -20.86
N TYR A 111 -25.86 22.49 -21.00
CA TYR A 111 -25.84 21.59 -19.84
C TYR A 111 -24.45 21.37 -19.28
N LEU A 112 -24.37 21.43 -17.95
CA LEU A 112 -23.22 21.09 -17.13
C LEU A 112 -23.61 20.01 -16.14
N TYR A 113 -22.74 19.01 -15.96
CA TYR A 113 -22.94 17.90 -15.01
C TYR A 113 -21.95 18.04 -13.86
N LEU A 114 -22.46 17.87 -12.63
CA LEU A 114 -21.67 17.91 -11.40
C LEU A 114 -21.89 16.62 -10.59
N CYS A 115 -20.81 16.02 -10.10
CA CYS A 115 -20.84 14.95 -9.12
C CYS A 115 -20.49 15.49 -7.74
N TYR A 116 -21.34 15.20 -6.75
CA TYR A 116 -21.16 15.63 -5.37
C TYR A 116 -21.72 14.62 -4.36
N THR A 117 -21.28 14.72 -3.09
CA THR A 117 -21.80 13.87 -2.02
C THR A 117 -22.67 14.66 -1.05
N TYR A 118 -23.70 13.96 -0.53
CA TYR A 118 -24.49 14.36 0.62
C TYR A 118 -23.85 13.85 1.93
N GLN A 119 -24.47 14.14 3.08
CA GLN A 119 -24.01 13.66 4.40
C GLN A 119 -23.91 12.14 4.42
N ASN A 120 -22.85 11.63 5.04
CA ASN A 120 -22.59 10.20 5.20
C ASN A 120 -23.81 9.45 5.74
N LYS A 121 -24.14 8.29 5.15
CA LYS A 121 -25.27 7.39 5.45
C LYS A 121 -26.62 7.75 4.82
N HIS A 122 -26.69 8.73 3.95
CA HIS A 122 -27.87 8.90 3.12
C HIS A 122 -27.90 7.80 2.05
N PRO A 123 -28.99 7.10 1.76
CA PRO A 123 -29.07 6.10 0.68
C PRO A 123 -28.76 6.68 -0.71
N GLN A 124 -28.86 8.00 -0.86
CA GLN A 124 -28.49 8.78 -2.04
C GLN A 124 -27.16 9.52 -1.84
N GLY A 125 -26.18 8.85 -1.21
CA GLY A 125 -24.99 9.50 -0.68
C GLY A 125 -24.12 10.24 -1.69
N THR A 126 -23.98 9.74 -2.93
CA THR A 126 -23.31 10.41 -4.05
C THR A 126 -24.32 10.61 -5.16
N ALA A 127 -24.32 11.79 -5.78
CA ALA A 127 -25.24 12.17 -6.83
C ALA A 127 -24.50 12.74 -8.04
N VAL A 128 -25.02 12.48 -9.24
CA VAL A 128 -24.71 13.24 -10.45
C VAL A 128 -25.94 14.05 -10.82
N ALA A 129 -25.75 15.37 -10.93
CA ALA A 129 -26.82 16.28 -11.34
C ALA A 129 -26.43 17.08 -12.56
N ARG A 130 -27.41 17.30 -13.44
CA ARG A 130 -27.34 18.20 -14.58
C ARG A 130 -27.88 19.57 -14.18
N PHE A 131 -27.21 20.62 -14.61
CA PHE A 131 -27.61 22.01 -14.48
C PHE A 131 -27.60 22.70 -15.85
N ARG A 132 -28.39 23.71 -16.02
CA ARG A 132 -28.31 24.60 -17.18
C ARG A 132 -27.51 25.84 -16.84
N MET A 133 -26.66 26.28 -17.75
CA MET A 133 -25.94 27.53 -17.67
C MET A 133 -26.62 28.57 -18.59
N PRO A 134 -27.06 29.74 -18.08
CA PRO A 134 -27.69 30.73 -18.92
C PRO A 134 -26.71 31.32 -19.93
N ASP A 135 -27.26 31.82 -21.03
CA ASP A 135 -26.50 32.59 -22.01
C ASP A 135 -26.24 33.99 -21.44
N SER A 136 -25.09 34.17 -20.80
CA SER A 136 -24.70 35.39 -20.10
C SER A 136 -23.18 35.56 -20.16
N ASP A 137 -22.71 36.82 -20.04
CA ASP A 137 -21.29 37.13 -20.03
C ASP A 137 -20.52 36.58 -18.84
N ARG A 138 -21.24 36.13 -17.78
CA ARG A 138 -20.67 35.51 -16.59
C ARG A 138 -21.17 34.08 -16.40
N PRO A 139 -20.28 33.11 -16.24
CA PRO A 139 -20.67 31.74 -15.95
C PRO A 139 -21.43 31.65 -14.61
N THR A 140 -22.69 31.21 -14.67
CA THR A 140 -23.57 30.95 -13.51
C THR A 140 -24.38 29.68 -13.78
N LEU A 141 -25.00 29.11 -12.74
CA LEU A 141 -25.90 27.98 -12.89
C LEU A 141 -27.34 28.37 -12.55
N GLU A 142 -28.29 27.92 -13.38
CA GLU A 142 -29.71 28.02 -13.09
C GLU A 142 -30.11 26.93 -12.11
N LEU A 143 -30.30 27.26 -10.82
CA LEU A 143 -30.59 26.28 -9.77
C LEU A 143 -31.89 25.54 -9.98
N GLU A 144 -32.89 26.20 -10.55
CA GLU A 144 -34.20 25.61 -10.84
C GLU A 144 -34.11 24.54 -11.94
N SER A 145 -33.06 24.57 -12.76
CA SER A 145 -32.83 23.58 -13.81
C SER A 145 -32.21 22.28 -13.28
N LYS A 146 -31.84 22.24 -11.98
CA LYS A 146 -31.20 21.06 -11.38
C LYS A 146 -32.01 19.81 -11.61
N LEU A 147 -31.40 18.79 -12.22
CA LEU A 147 -31.95 17.45 -12.38
C LEU A 147 -30.93 16.42 -11.89
N GLU A 148 -31.24 15.76 -10.77
CA GLU A 148 -30.41 14.64 -10.27
C GLU A 148 -30.72 13.39 -11.07
N LEU A 149 -29.70 12.85 -11.74
CA LEU A 149 -29.82 11.76 -12.71
C LEU A 149 -29.65 10.40 -12.06
N ILE A 150 -28.60 10.21 -11.29
CA ILE A 150 -28.22 8.92 -10.71
C ILE A 150 -27.59 9.11 -9.34
N HIS A 151 -27.80 8.12 -8.48
CA HIS A 151 -27.30 8.10 -7.10
C HIS A 151 -26.68 6.77 -6.74
N TRP A 152 -25.66 6.80 -5.86
CA TRP A 152 -25.10 5.60 -5.22
C TRP A 152 -24.63 5.90 -3.80
N LEU A 153 -24.34 4.86 -3.04
CA LEU A 153 -23.88 4.96 -1.66
C LEU A 153 -22.56 5.73 -1.57
N SER A 154 -22.49 6.74 -0.71
CA SER A 154 -21.23 7.44 -0.42
C SER A 154 -20.46 6.80 0.73
N GLY A 155 -19.14 6.88 0.68
CA GLY A 155 -18.27 6.37 1.72
C GLY A 155 -16.87 6.94 1.67
N GLY A 156 -15.88 6.12 1.96
CA GLY A 156 -14.47 6.49 1.88
C GLY A 156 -14.00 6.68 0.43
N HIS A 157 -14.44 5.80 -0.46
CA HIS A 157 -14.11 5.81 -1.88
C HIS A 157 -15.38 6.07 -2.70
N ASN A 158 -15.46 7.23 -3.32
CA ASN A 158 -16.66 7.65 -4.03
C ASN A 158 -16.47 7.67 -5.56
N GLY A 159 -15.23 7.65 -6.06
CA GLY A 159 -14.97 7.88 -7.48
C GLY A 159 -15.41 9.29 -7.90
N GLY A 160 -16.43 9.38 -8.74
CA GLY A 160 -17.12 10.61 -9.12
C GLY A 160 -16.47 11.38 -10.27
N CYS A 161 -15.55 10.78 -11.02
CA CYS A 161 -15.07 11.35 -12.27
C CYS A 161 -16.15 11.23 -13.35
N LEU A 162 -16.40 12.34 -14.06
CA LEU A 162 -17.38 12.42 -15.13
C LEU A 162 -16.68 12.66 -16.46
N LYS A 163 -16.98 11.88 -17.51
CA LYS A 163 -16.48 12.07 -18.87
C LYS A 163 -17.54 11.66 -19.88
N PHE A 164 -17.72 12.47 -20.91
CA PHE A 164 -18.44 12.01 -22.08
C PHE A 164 -17.51 11.22 -22.99
N GLY A 165 -17.98 10.06 -23.44
CA GLY A 165 -17.28 9.24 -24.42
C GLY A 165 -17.43 9.78 -25.84
N PRO A 166 -16.63 9.26 -26.80
CA PRO A 166 -16.79 9.61 -28.23
C PRO A 166 -18.15 9.17 -28.82
N ASP A 167 -18.85 8.33 -28.11
CA ASP A 167 -20.22 7.84 -28.40
C ASP A 167 -21.33 8.79 -27.88
N GLY A 168 -20.96 9.89 -27.22
CA GLY A 168 -21.88 10.88 -26.66
C GLY A 168 -22.52 10.49 -25.33
N HIS A 169 -22.21 9.34 -24.76
CA HIS A 169 -22.76 8.90 -23.48
C HIS A 169 -21.92 9.36 -22.30
N LEU A 170 -22.54 9.48 -21.12
CA LEU A 170 -21.88 9.89 -19.89
C LEU A 170 -21.31 8.68 -19.18
N TYR A 171 -19.99 8.68 -18.97
CA TYR A 171 -19.25 7.70 -18.17
C TYR A 171 -18.97 8.28 -16.77
N ILE A 172 -19.19 7.46 -15.74
CA ILE A 172 -19.12 7.85 -14.33
C ILE A 172 -18.26 6.82 -13.59
N SER A 173 -17.19 7.24 -12.96
CA SER A 173 -16.44 6.33 -12.09
C SER A 173 -17.06 6.25 -10.70
N THR A 174 -17.12 5.05 -10.11
CA THR A 174 -17.64 4.80 -8.77
C THR A 174 -16.62 3.98 -7.97
N GLY A 175 -16.39 4.34 -6.72
CA GLY A 175 -15.56 3.54 -5.81
C GLY A 175 -16.39 2.52 -5.03
N ASP A 176 -15.72 1.68 -4.22
CA ASP A 176 -16.35 0.65 -3.38
C ASP A 176 -17.09 1.21 -2.16
N ALA A 177 -17.23 2.53 -2.04
CA ALA A 177 -17.85 3.27 -0.95
C ALA A 177 -17.27 2.99 0.45
N GLU A 178 -16.26 2.16 0.58
CA GLU A 178 -15.70 1.77 1.86
C GLU A 178 -14.57 2.70 2.34
N ALA A 179 -14.31 2.65 3.62
CA ALA A 179 -13.06 3.15 4.17
C ALA A 179 -11.91 2.20 3.76
N PRO A 180 -10.65 2.62 3.82
CA PRO A 180 -9.53 1.75 3.47
C PRO A 180 -9.52 0.40 4.17
N SER A 181 -10.34 0.23 5.22
CA SER A 181 -10.34 -0.94 6.07
C SER A 181 -11.70 -1.20 6.72
N PRO A 182 -12.23 -2.42 6.63
CA PRO A 182 -11.74 -3.59 5.88
C PRO A 182 -11.87 -3.38 4.37
N PRO A 183 -11.06 -4.09 3.55
CA PRO A 183 -11.19 -3.98 2.12
C PRO A 183 -12.54 -4.54 1.67
N ASP A 184 -13.31 -3.71 0.97
CA ASP A 184 -14.57 -4.09 0.35
C ASP A 184 -15.51 -4.90 1.28
N ARG A 185 -15.78 -4.34 2.47
CA ARG A 185 -16.70 -4.97 3.44
C ARG A 185 -18.10 -5.22 2.86
N LEU A 186 -18.53 -4.37 1.94
CA LEU A 186 -19.81 -4.48 1.24
C LEU A 186 -19.77 -5.53 0.15
N GLN A 187 -18.58 -6.05 -0.23
CA GLN A 187 -18.37 -7.03 -1.31
C GLN A 187 -18.81 -6.53 -2.69
N THR A 188 -18.72 -5.22 -2.91
CA THR A 188 -19.21 -4.54 -4.11
C THR A 188 -18.31 -4.76 -5.33
N GLY A 189 -17.02 -5.00 -5.11
CA GLY A 189 -16.04 -5.12 -6.19
C GLY A 189 -16.38 -6.21 -7.22
N GLN A 190 -17.07 -7.26 -6.81
CA GLN A 190 -17.49 -8.37 -7.68
C GLN A 190 -19.02 -8.57 -7.71
N ASP A 191 -19.79 -7.61 -7.18
CA ASP A 191 -21.25 -7.61 -7.18
C ASP A 191 -21.78 -6.60 -8.20
N LEU A 192 -22.44 -7.08 -9.22
CA LEU A 192 -23.04 -6.24 -10.26
C LEU A 192 -24.48 -5.79 -9.93
N SER A 193 -25.01 -6.15 -8.76
CA SER A 193 -26.37 -5.74 -8.34
C SER A 193 -26.42 -4.30 -7.80
N ASP A 194 -25.26 -3.66 -7.58
CA ASP A 194 -25.13 -2.28 -7.16
C ASP A 194 -24.31 -1.43 -8.16
N LEU A 195 -24.16 -0.13 -7.93
CA LEU A 195 -23.49 0.81 -8.82
C LEU A 195 -22.04 1.12 -8.36
N LEU A 196 -21.49 0.34 -7.47
CA LEU A 196 -20.21 0.62 -6.84
C LEU A 196 -19.03 -0.08 -7.53
N ALA A 197 -17.83 0.33 -7.18
CA ALA A 197 -16.57 -0.32 -7.55
C ALA A 197 -16.34 -0.49 -9.07
N GLY A 198 -16.71 0.52 -9.88
CA GLY A 198 -16.57 0.39 -11.33
C GLY A 198 -16.72 1.68 -12.12
N ILE A 199 -17.07 1.52 -13.37
CA ILE A 199 -17.41 2.59 -14.31
C ILE A 199 -18.81 2.33 -14.86
N LEU A 200 -19.69 3.33 -14.78
CA LEU A 200 -21.05 3.31 -15.32
C LEU A 200 -21.06 4.04 -16.64
N ARG A 201 -22.01 3.68 -17.54
CA ARG A 201 -22.28 4.36 -18.81
C ARG A 201 -23.77 4.53 -18.99
N ILE A 202 -24.22 5.78 -19.13
CA ILE A 202 -25.65 6.15 -19.29
C ILE A 202 -25.85 7.15 -20.42
N ASP A 203 -27.00 7.10 -21.07
CA ASP A 203 -27.44 8.07 -22.06
C ASP A 203 -28.31 9.15 -21.39
N VAL A 204 -27.85 10.39 -21.46
CA VAL A 204 -28.45 11.57 -20.83
C VAL A 204 -29.04 12.56 -21.87
N THR A 205 -29.04 12.22 -23.16
CA THR A 205 -29.39 13.13 -24.26
C THR A 205 -30.81 13.64 -24.16
N GLU A 206 -31.80 12.79 -23.77
CA GLU A 206 -33.20 13.15 -23.62
C GLU A 206 -33.64 13.15 -22.14
N SER A 207 -32.73 13.41 -21.21
CA SER A 207 -33.06 13.39 -19.79
C SER A 207 -34.11 14.42 -19.38
N SER A 208 -35.08 13.99 -18.58
CA SER A 208 -36.22 14.78 -18.10
C SER A 208 -36.59 14.35 -16.68
N PRO A 209 -37.45 15.08 -15.96
CA PRO A 209 -37.94 14.66 -14.64
C PRO A 209 -38.68 13.31 -14.62
N THR A 210 -39.20 12.86 -15.75
CA THR A 210 -39.90 11.58 -15.88
C THR A 210 -39.06 10.45 -16.43
N GLU A 211 -37.94 10.77 -17.08
CA GLU A 211 -36.95 9.83 -17.59
C GLU A 211 -35.57 10.41 -17.38
N LEU A 212 -34.93 10.04 -16.26
CA LEU A 212 -33.68 10.68 -15.80
C LEU A 212 -32.48 10.39 -16.73
N TYR A 213 -32.40 9.18 -17.26
CA TYR A 213 -31.44 8.70 -18.25
C TYR A 213 -31.95 7.42 -18.89
N ARG A 214 -31.32 7.00 -19.99
CA ARG A 214 -31.54 5.71 -20.63
C ARG A 214 -30.30 4.83 -20.52
N ILE A 215 -30.53 3.53 -20.60
CA ILE A 215 -29.45 2.56 -20.71
C ILE A 215 -29.10 2.40 -22.19
N PRO A 216 -27.85 2.66 -22.60
CA PRO A 216 -27.39 2.34 -23.93
C PRO A 216 -27.54 0.84 -24.22
N PRO A 217 -28.19 0.45 -25.34
CA PRO A 217 -28.51 -0.96 -25.59
C PRO A 217 -27.27 -1.85 -25.79
N ASP A 218 -26.13 -1.26 -26.03
CA ASP A 218 -24.85 -1.93 -26.18
C ASP A 218 -24.01 -1.93 -24.88
N ASN A 219 -24.59 -1.58 -23.74
CA ASN A 219 -23.94 -1.80 -22.45
C ASN A 219 -23.73 -3.31 -22.23
N PRO A 220 -22.60 -3.72 -21.58
CA PRO A 220 -22.20 -5.13 -21.57
C PRO A 220 -23.13 -6.06 -20.79
N PHE A 221 -23.94 -5.52 -19.89
CA PHE A 221 -24.76 -6.33 -18.96
C PHE A 221 -26.28 -6.08 -19.12
N VAL A 222 -26.70 -5.51 -20.23
CA VAL A 222 -28.12 -5.26 -20.52
C VAL A 222 -28.88 -6.59 -20.61
N GLY A 223 -30.04 -6.67 -19.93
CA GLY A 223 -30.90 -7.84 -19.93
C GLY A 223 -30.50 -8.94 -18.94
N MET A 224 -29.43 -8.77 -18.18
CA MET A 224 -29.03 -9.73 -17.15
C MET A 224 -29.89 -9.59 -15.87
N GLU A 225 -30.32 -10.71 -15.30
CA GLU A 225 -31.07 -10.70 -14.04
C GLU A 225 -30.19 -10.28 -12.85
N ASN A 226 -30.72 -9.41 -11.97
CA ASN A 226 -30.07 -8.92 -10.77
C ASN A 226 -28.73 -8.19 -11.03
N VAL A 227 -28.58 -7.56 -12.19
CA VAL A 227 -27.42 -6.77 -12.57
C VAL A 227 -27.85 -5.35 -12.89
N ARG A 228 -27.02 -4.37 -12.56
CA ARG A 228 -27.21 -2.97 -12.91
C ARG A 228 -26.74 -2.77 -14.36
N GLU A 229 -27.67 -2.46 -15.23
CA GLU A 229 -27.42 -2.30 -16.69
C GLU A 229 -26.57 -1.06 -17.02
N GLU A 230 -26.42 -0.13 -16.06
CA GLU A 230 -25.54 1.03 -16.15
C GLU A 230 -24.06 0.66 -16.18
N ILE A 231 -23.69 -0.54 -15.70
CA ILE A 231 -22.28 -0.93 -15.53
C ILE A 231 -21.61 -1.12 -16.88
N TRP A 232 -20.50 -0.39 -17.09
CA TRP A 232 -19.60 -0.55 -18.23
C TRP A 232 -18.42 -1.47 -17.94
N ALA A 233 -17.83 -1.33 -16.72
CA ALA A 233 -16.73 -2.12 -16.23
C ALA A 233 -16.77 -2.13 -14.69
N TYR A 234 -16.21 -3.16 -14.04
CA TYR A 234 -16.29 -3.35 -12.60
C TYR A 234 -15.01 -3.98 -12.00
N GLY A 235 -15.00 -4.18 -10.70
CA GLY A 235 -13.86 -4.76 -10.00
C GLY A 235 -12.72 -3.76 -9.75
N MET A 236 -13.05 -2.48 -9.59
CA MET A 236 -12.11 -1.41 -9.25
C MET A 236 -12.35 -0.95 -7.81
N ARG A 237 -11.29 -0.57 -7.10
CA ARG A 237 -11.42 -0.10 -5.71
C ARG A 237 -11.85 1.36 -5.61
N ASN A 238 -11.13 2.24 -6.27
CA ASN A 238 -11.43 3.68 -6.31
C ASN A 238 -10.86 4.29 -7.59
N PRO A 239 -11.50 4.07 -8.73
CA PRO A 239 -11.09 4.66 -10.01
C PRO A 239 -11.23 6.19 -9.93
N TRP A 240 -10.09 6.86 -9.66
CA TRP A 240 -10.10 8.25 -9.24
C TRP A 240 -10.30 9.22 -10.40
N ARG A 241 -9.43 9.14 -11.43
CA ARG A 241 -9.57 9.97 -12.64
C ARG A 241 -9.48 9.11 -13.87
N MET A 242 -10.41 9.36 -14.80
CA MET A 242 -10.47 8.71 -16.11
C MET A 242 -10.45 9.75 -17.21
N SER A 243 -10.01 9.32 -18.38
CA SER A 243 -10.00 10.13 -19.61
C SER A 243 -10.15 9.27 -20.85
N PHE A 244 -10.73 9.86 -21.89
CA PHE A 244 -10.69 9.29 -23.23
C PHE A 244 -9.51 9.83 -24.02
N ASP A 245 -8.81 8.97 -24.71
CA ASP A 245 -7.89 9.41 -25.76
C ASP A 245 -8.68 10.02 -26.91
N ARG A 246 -8.51 11.31 -27.14
CA ARG A 246 -9.28 12.04 -28.17
C ARG A 246 -9.04 11.57 -29.61
N GLN A 247 -7.99 10.78 -29.88
CA GLN A 247 -7.68 10.23 -31.18
C GLN A 247 -8.24 8.81 -31.41
N THR A 248 -8.14 7.94 -30.39
CA THR A 248 -8.51 6.52 -30.51
C THR A 248 -9.84 6.18 -29.85
N GLY A 249 -10.35 7.05 -28.97
CA GLY A 249 -11.52 6.77 -28.14
C GLY A 249 -11.27 5.78 -26.98
N ALA A 250 -10.03 5.34 -26.74
CA ALA A 250 -9.71 4.43 -25.65
C ALA A 250 -9.93 5.10 -24.30
N LEU A 251 -10.61 4.42 -23.39
CA LEU A 251 -10.83 4.87 -22.00
C LEU A 251 -9.68 4.41 -21.12
N TRP A 252 -9.13 5.34 -20.35
CA TRP A 252 -8.06 5.10 -19.39
C TRP A 252 -8.47 5.54 -17.99
N THR A 253 -8.02 4.82 -16.95
CA THR A 253 -8.24 5.21 -15.55
C THR A 253 -7.07 4.82 -14.66
N GLY A 254 -6.84 5.62 -13.61
CA GLY A 254 -6.02 5.24 -12.48
C GLY A 254 -6.92 4.75 -11.35
N ASP A 255 -6.66 3.54 -10.86
CA ASP A 255 -7.38 2.94 -9.74
C ASP A 255 -6.49 2.91 -8.50
N VAL A 256 -6.91 3.64 -7.46
CA VAL A 256 -6.16 3.74 -6.19
C VAL A 256 -6.21 2.40 -5.47
N GLY A 257 -5.05 1.81 -5.30
CA GLY A 257 -4.89 0.53 -4.66
C GLY A 257 -5.12 0.54 -3.15
N TRP A 258 -4.93 -0.61 -2.53
CA TRP A 258 -5.23 -0.80 -1.11
C TRP A 258 -3.98 -0.79 -0.23
N GLU A 259 -3.09 -1.74 -0.40
CA GLU A 259 -1.98 -1.97 0.54
C GLU A 259 -0.60 -1.99 -0.12
N LEU A 260 -0.48 -2.55 -1.32
CA LEU A 260 0.82 -2.78 -1.96
C LEU A 260 0.94 -2.27 -3.39
N TRP A 261 -0.15 -2.10 -4.12
CA TRP A 261 -0.12 -1.79 -5.54
C TRP A 261 -1.03 -0.62 -5.91
N GLU A 262 -0.60 0.15 -6.91
CA GLU A 262 -1.37 1.18 -7.60
C GLU A 262 -1.52 0.79 -9.06
N MET A 263 -2.71 0.91 -9.66
CA MET A 263 -3.00 0.34 -10.97
C MET A 263 -3.41 1.40 -12.01
N ILE A 264 -2.97 1.18 -13.25
CA ILE A 264 -3.45 1.89 -14.45
C ILE A 264 -4.14 0.88 -15.34
N TYR A 265 -5.34 1.22 -15.78
CA TYR A 265 -6.13 0.41 -16.68
C TYR A 265 -6.46 1.16 -17.98
N ARG A 266 -6.27 0.50 -19.11
CA ARG A 266 -6.98 0.78 -20.35
C ARG A 266 -8.28 -0.02 -20.28
N VAL A 267 -9.40 0.69 -20.14
CA VAL A 267 -10.66 0.08 -19.75
C VAL A 267 -11.36 -0.56 -20.96
N GLU A 268 -11.74 -1.82 -20.80
CA GLU A 268 -12.47 -2.62 -21.78
C GLU A 268 -13.95 -2.71 -21.41
N ARG A 269 -14.80 -2.84 -22.43
CA ARG A 269 -16.25 -3.09 -22.27
C ARG A 269 -16.45 -4.42 -21.51
N GLY A 270 -17.21 -4.43 -20.42
CA GLY A 270 -17.44 -5.62 -19.57
C GLY A 270 -16.24 -6.08 -18.76
N GLY A 271 -15.16 -5.26 -18.70
CA GLY A 271 -13.92 -5.61 -18.01
C GLY A 271 -14.11 -5.75 -16.50
N ASN A 272 -13.54 -6.83 -15.94
CA ASN A 272 -13.42 -7.09 -14.50
C ASN A 272 -11.98 -6.87 -14.06
N TYR A 273 -11.73 -5.92 -13.18
CA TYR A 273 -10.39 -5.54 -12.72
C TYR A 273 -10.00 -6.14 -11.36
N GLY A 274 -10.85 -7.05 -10.87
CA GLY A 274 -10.50 -8.02 -9.84
C GLY A 274 -10.67 -7.61 -8.39
N TRP A 275 -10.88 -6.32 -8.08
CA TRP A 275 -11.18 -5.91 -6.71
C TRP A 275 -12.46 -6.61 -6.22
N SER A 276 -12.57 -7.22 -5.02
CA SER A 276 -11.52 -7.34 -3.98
C SER A 276 -10.90 -8.74 -3.94
N VAL A 277 -10.97 -9.50 -5.02
CA VAL A 277 -10.31 -10.81 -5.14
C VAL A 277 -8.81 -10.65 -5.26
N VAL A 278 -8.39 -9.64 -6.02
CA VAL A 278 -7.00 -9.25 -6.22
C VAL A 278 -6.82 -7.73 -6.12
N GLU A 279 -5.59 -7.29 -5.86
CA GLU A 279 -5.09 -5.94 -5.99
C GLU A 279 -3.91 -5.97 -6.97
N GLY A 280 -4.11 -5.47 -8.20
CA GLY A 280 -3.14 -5.70 -9.26
C GLY A 280 -2.90 -7.20 -9.45
N ARG A 281 -1.63 -7.63 -9.30
CA ARG A 281 -1.25 -9.05 -9.33
C ARG A 281 -1.41 -9.79 -7.99
N GLN A 282 -1.67 -9.06 -6.90
CA GLN A 282 -1.66 -9.65 -5.57
C GLN A 282 -3.03 -10.22 -5.18
N PRO A 283 -3.09 -11.47 -4.70
CA PRO A 283 -4.28 -12.02 -4.07
C PRO A 283 -4.66 -11.28 -2.80
N VAL A 284 -5.94 -10.88 -2.67
CA VAL A 284 -6.50 -10.24 -1.48
C VAL A 284 -7.52 -11.19 -0.83
N ASN A 285 -8.67 -11.39 -1.45
CA ASN A 285 -9.72 -12.28 -0.95
C ASN A 285 -10.08 -13.33 -2.00
N GLN A 286 -9.27 -14.37 -2.09
CA GLN A 286 -9.46 -15.44 -3.08
C GLN A 286 -10.73 -16.26 -2.86
N SER A 287 -11.34 -16.20 -1.69
CA SER A 287 -12.59 -16.89 -1.37
C SER A 287 -13.83 -16.08 -1.70
N ALA A 288 -13.71 -14.82 -2.11
CA ALA A 288 -14.84 -14.01 -2.52
C ALA A 288 -15.50 -14.59 -3.78
N LYS A 289 -16.83 -14.43 -3.87
CA LYS A 289 -17.56 -14.69 -5.10
C LYS A 289 -16.99 -13.82 -6.22
N ARG A 290 -16.77 -14.37 -7.38
CA ARG A 290 -16.27 -13.64 -8.56
C ARG A 290 -17.45 -13.23 -9.42
N GLY A 291 -17.31 -12.06 -10.03
CA GLY A 291 -18.22 -11.61 -11.08
C GLY A 291 -18.14 -12.47 -12.34
N PRO A 292 -19.04 -12.28 -13.29
CA PRO A 292 -19.23 -13.18 -14.45
C PRO A 292 -18.06 -13.15 -15.45
N THR A 293 -17.29 -12.05 -15.52
CA THR A 293 -16.21 -11.91 -16.51
C THR A 293 -14.84 -12.20 -15.90
N PRO A 294 -13.86 -12.67 -16.70
CA PRO A 294 -12.51 -12.93 -16.23
C PRO A 294 -11.83 -11.67 -15.66
N ILE A 295 -10.99 -11.86 -14.64
CA ILE A 295 -10.20 -10.76 -14.08
C ILE A 295 -9.09 -10.39 -15.07
N LEU A 296 -9.05 -9.11 -15.44
CA LEU A 296 -8.06 -8.50 -16.33
C LEU A 296 -6.86 -7.98 -15.53
N LEU A 297 -5.68 -8.11 -16.10
CA LEU A 297 -4.47 -7.52 -15.53
C LEU A 297 -4.43 -6.01 -15.77
N PRO A 298 -3.78 -5.23 -14.87
CA PRO A 298 -3.54 -3.82 -15.13
C PRO A 298 -2.65 -3.61 -16.35
N THR A 299 -2.87 -2.51 -17.08
CA THR A 299 -1.98 -2.09 -18.17
C THR A 299 -0.59 -1.72 -17.63
N ALA A 300 -0.55 -1.04 -16.47
CA ALA A 300 0.64 -0.86 -15.67
C ALA A 300 0.29 -0.92 -14.18
N GLU A 301 1.25 -1.30 -13.37
CA GLU A 301 1.12 -1.29 -11.93
C GLU A 301 2.40 -0.79 -11.28
N HIS A 302 2.25 -0.17 -10.11
CA HIS A 302 3.36 0.31 -9.29
C HIS A 302 3.28 -0.28 -7.90
N PRO A 303 4.36 -0.84 -7.37
CA PRO A 303 4.41 -1.18 -5.96
C PRO A 303 4.37 0.11 -5.11
N HIS A 304 3.88 0.02 -3.88
CA HIS A 304 3.85 1.16 -2.96
C HIS A 304 5.25 1.71 -2.60
N SER A 305 6.32 1.03 -3.01
CA SER A 305 7.68 1.57 -3.01
C SER A 305 7.97 2.58 -4.14
N GLU A 306 7.07 2.73 -5.11
CA GLU A 306 7.20 3.67 -6.24
C GLU A 306 6.08 4.71 -6.29
N ALA A 307 4.83 4.29 -6.15
CA ALA A 307 3.63 5.12 -6.13
C ALA A 307 2.74 4.73 -4.95
N ARG A 308 1.84 5.63 -4.49
CA ARG A 308 1.05 5.39 -3.28
C ARG A 308 -0.42 5.78 -3.35
N SER A 309 -0.79 6.53 -4.36
CA SER A 309 -2.16 6.95 -4.63
C SER A 309 -2.22 7.48 -6.04
N ILE A 310 -2.40 6.56 -6.98
CA ILE A 310 -2.39 6.92 -8.40
C ILE A 310 -3.59 7.80 -8.76
N THR A 311 -3.32 8.84 -9.52
CA THR A 311 -4.36 9.80 -9.90
C THR A 311 -5.07 9.40 -11.21
N GLY A 312 -4.38 8.79 -12.13
CA GLY A 312 -4.76 8.66 -13.52
C GLY A 312 -4.14 9.77 -14.37
N GLY A 313 -4.62 10.00 -15.58
CA GLY A 313 -4.00 10.94 -16.50
C GLY A 313 -4.71 11.10 -17.83
N PHE A 314 -3.95 11.47 -18.88
CA PHE A 314 -4.44 11.64 -20.25
C PHE A 314 -3.43 11.13 -21.29
N VAL A 315 -3.90 10.65 -22.43
CA VAL A 315 -3.03 10.43 -23.58
C VAL A 315 -2.66 11.81 -24.16
N TYR A 316 -1.38 12.12 -24.14
CA TYR A 316 -0.90 13.42 -24.60
C TYR A 316 -1.04 13.56 -26.12
N ARG A 317 -1.79 14.56 -26.55
CA ARG A 317 -2.04 14.89 -27.97
C ARG A 317 -1.67 16.32 -28.31
N GLY A 318 -1.01 17.02 -27.38
CA GLY A 318 -0.52 18.39 -27.61
C GLY A 318 0.70 18.43 -28.53
N THR A 319 0.98 19.61 -29.06
CA THR A 319 2.11 19.86 -29.97
C THR A 319 3.34 20.42 -29.27
N ARG A 320 3.19 20.97 -28.06
CA ARG A 320 4.27 21.66 -27.34
C ARG A 320 5.42 20.73 -26.91
N LEU A 321 5.10 19.46 -26.57
CA LEU A 321 6.07 18.44 -26.17
C LEU A 321 5.98 17.23 -27.11
N PRO A 322 6.50 17.33 -28.36
CA PRO A 322 6.28 16.29 -29.37
C PRO A 322 6.84 14.91 -28.99
N GLY A 323 7.86 14.86 -28.11
CA GLY A 323 8.41 13.59 -27.60
C GLY A 323 7.47 12.83 -26.67
N LEU A 324 6.36 13.44 -26.21
CA LEU A 324 5.33 12.80 -25.40
C LEU A 324 4.07 12.45 -26.19
N ALA A 325 3.98 12.83 -27.46
CA ALA A 325 2.80 12.58 -28.29
C ALA A 325 2.50 11.07 -28.38
N GLY A 326 1.25 10.68 -28.10
CA GLY A 326 0.83 9.28 -28.10
C GLY A 326 1.19 8.49 -26.84
N GLN A 327 1.66 9.15 -25.79
CA GLN A 327 1.86 8.52 -24.49
C GLN A 327 0.73 8.87 -23.53
N TYR A 328 0.23 7.90 -22.77
CA TYR A 328 -0.63 8.14 -21.62
C TYR A 328 0.23 8.64 -20.47
N LEU A 329 0.04 9.91 -20.11
CA LEU A 329 0.76 10.57 -19.02
C LEU A 329 -0.10 10.58 -17.77
N TYR A 330 0.43 10.08 -16.67
CA TYR A 330 -0.29 9.98 -15.40
C TYR A 330 0.63 10.28 -14.21
N GLY A 331 0.05 10.48 -13.05
CA GLY A 331 0.80 10.87 -11.87
C GLY A 331 0.29 10.23 -10.58
N ASP A 332 1.10 10.36 -9.53
CA ASP A 332 0.79 9.91 -8.18
C ASP A 332 0.62 11.10 -7.23
N TYR A 333 -0.47 11.08 -6.47
CA TYR A 333 -0.84 12.13 -5.53
C TYR A 333 0.16 12.30 -4.36
N VAL A 334 0.72 11.20 -3.86
CA VAL A 334 1.59 11.23 -2.67
C VAL A 334 3.02 11.57 -3.02
N THR A 335 3.55 10.95 -4.08
CA THR A 335 4.96 11.09 -4.45
C THR A 335 5.23 12.29 -5.36
N GLY A 336 4.21 12.77 -6.09
CA GLY A 336 4.35 13.80 -7.10
C GLY A 336 5.07 13.34 -8.37
N LYS A 337 5.35 12.05 -8.49
CA LYS A 337 5.96 11.47 -9.68
C LYS A 337 4.95 11.36 -10.83
N MET A 338 5.48 11.40 -12.05
CA MET A 338 4.71 11.20 -13.27
C MET A 338 5.41 10.21 -14.20
N TRP A 339 4.61 9.41 -14.87
CA TRP A 339 5.07 8.40 -15.83
C TRP A 339 4.37 8.55 -17.18
N GLY A 340 4.98 7.96 -18.19
CA GLY A 340 4.43 7.80 -19.53
C GLY A 340 4.35 6.33 -19.94
N LEU A 341 3.26 5.98 -20.62
CA LEU A 341 3.02 4.69 -21.27
C LEU A 341 2.62 4.92 -22.74
N PRO A 342 3.00 4.07 -23.69
CA PRO A 342 2.43 4.10 -25.03
C PRO A 342 0.90 3.99 -24.98
N ALA A 343 0.17 4.74 -25.82
CA ALA A 343 -1.30 4.67 -25.84
C ALA A 343 -1.86 3.32 -26.32
N ASP A 344 -1.02 2.47 -26.92
CA ASP A 344 -1.32 1.10 -27.33
C ASP A 344 -0.71 0.04 -26.38
N ALA A 345 -0.25 0.47 -25.19
CA ALA A 345 0.34 -0.43 -24.19
C ALA A 345 -0.58 -1.60 -23.85
N GLY A 346 -0.01 -2.78 -23.81
CA GLY A 346 -0.65 -4.01 -23.35
C GLY A 346 -0.54 -4.19 -21.82
N PRO A 347 -1.05 -5.31 -21.28
CA PRO A 347 -0.97 -5.61 -19.86
C PRO A 347 0.47 -5.64 -19.33
N LEU A 348 0.66 -5.13 -18.12
CA LEU A 348 1.93 -5.12 -17.38
C LEU A 348 3.09 -4.43 -18.13
N THR A 349 2.77 -3.43 -18.96
CA THR A 349 3.79 -2.60 -19.62
C THR A 349 4.54 -1.78 -18.56
N SER A 350 5.87 -1.82 -18.58
CA SER A 350 6.72 -1.02 -17.68
C SER A 350 6.66 0.46 -18.06
N PRO A 351 6.23 1.35 -17.16
CA PRO A 351 6.16 2.78 -17.42
C PRO A 351 7.54 3.45 -17.31
N ILE A 352 7.66 4.61 -17.96
CA ILE A 352 8.88 5.44 -17.89
C ILE A 352 8.59 6.65 -17.01
N GLU A 353 9.37 6.87 -15.96
CA GLU A 353 9.30 8.09 -15.14
C GLU A 353 9.73 9.30 -15.97
N ILE A 354 8.82 10.28 -16.12
CA ILE A 354 9.03 11.47 -16.97
C ILE A 354 9.21 12.75 -16.16
N ALA A 355 8.64 12.82 -14.96
CA ALA A 355 8.79 13.94 -14.05
C ALA A 355 8.73 13.48 -12.58
N ASN A 356 9.44 14.22 -11.72
CA ASN A 356 9.38 14.08 -10.28
C ASN A 356 9.16 15.47 -9.69
N THR A 357 7.94 15.73 -9.24
CA THR A 357 7.50 17.08 -8.86
C THR A 357 7.23 17.17 -7.37
N ASP A 358 7.15 18.40 -6.85
CA ASP A 358 6.72 18.67 -5.48
C ASP A 358 5.21 18.90 -5.35
N ILE A 359 4.45 18.53 -6.38
CA ILE A 359 3.00 18.71 -6.47
C ILE A 359 2.27 17.51 -5.89
N GLN A 360 1.21 17.76 -5.11
CA GLN A 360 0.24 16.72 -4.80
C GLN A 360 -0.78 16.63 -5.94
N ILE A 361 -0.47 15.75 -6.91
CA ILE A 361 -1.19 15.64 -8.18
C ILE A 361 -2.56 15.01 -7.96
N ILE A 362 -3.62 15.82 -7.86
CA ILE A 362 -4.99 15.36 -7.58
C ILE A 362 -5.81 15.11 -8.84
N ALA A 363 -5.53 15.84 -9.90
CA ALA A 363 -6.24 15.74 -11.16
C ALA A 363 -5.39 16.29 -12.29
N PHE A 364 -5.79 15.92 -13.50
CA PHE A 364 -5.29 16.47 -14.75
C PHE A 364 -6.43 17.09 -15.53
N GLY A 365 -6.08 18.02 -16.41
CA GLY A 365 -6.96 18.58 -17.43
C GLY A 365 -6.23 18.70 -18.75
N GLU A 366 -6.96 19.01 -19.80
CA GLU A 366 -6.40 19.32 -21.10
C GLU A 366 -6.73 20.76 -21.49
N THR A 367 -5.79 21.39 -22.18
CA THR A 367 -6.05 22.63 -22.91
C THR A 367 -6.80 22.34 -24.21
N HIS A 368 -7.32 23.36 -24.87
CA HIS A 368 -7.97 23.19 -26.15
C HIS A 368 -7.10 22.48 -27.20
N ASP A 369 -5.79 22.78 -27.23
CA ASP A 369 -4.81 22.19 -28.13
C ASP A 369 -4.16 20.89 -27.66
N GLY A 370 -4.69 20.28 -26.56
CA GLY A 370 -4.28 18.97 -26.08
C GLY A 370 -3.04 18.97 -25.21
N ASP A 371 -2.60 20.13 -24.72
CA ASP A 371 -1.53 20.17 -23.71
C ASP A 371 -2.07 19.77 -22.32
N LEU A 372 -1.20 19.22 -21.47
CA LEU A 372 -1.59 18.68 -20.16
C LEU A 372 -1.51 19.73 -19.07
N LEU A 373 -2.59 19.88 -18.31
CA LEU A 373 -2.65 20.65 -17.07
C LEU A 373 -2.57 19.69 -15.85
N ILE A 374 -1.85 20.13 -14.82
CA ILE A 374 -1.64 19.40 -13.57
C ILE A 374 -2.19 20.25 -12.43
N LEU A 375 -3.06 19.68 -11.61
CA LEU A 375 -3.73 20.36 -10.51
C LEU A 375 -3.11 19.96 -9.17
N ASP A 376 -2.56 20.96 -8.45
CA ASP A 376 -1.98 20.76 -7.11
C ASP A 376 -3.04 20.92 -6.03
N TYR A 377 -3.29 19.86 -5.29
CA TYR A 377 -4.32 19.83 -4.24
C TYR A 377 -4.03 20.73 -3.05
N VAL A 378 -2.77 20.74 -2.59
CA VAL A 378 -2.40 21.42 -1.33
C VAL A 378 -2.15 22.89 -1.54
N ASN A 379 -1.41 23.26 -2.59
CA ASN A 379 -1.10 24.63 -2.88
C ASN A 379 -2.22 25.34 -3.68
N GLY A 380 -3.14 24.56 -4.25
CA GLY A 380 -4.26 25.10 -5.03
C GLY A 380 -3.82 25.79 -6.32
N THR A 381 -2.76 25.30 -6.95
CA THR A 381 -2.13 25.90 -8.14
C THR A 381 -2.27 24.99 -9.34
N ILE A 382 -2.11 25.59 -10.54
CA ILE A 382 -2.18 24.88 -11.81
C ILE A 382 -0.80 24.89 -12.45
N HIS A 383 -0.37 23.74 -12.93
CA HIS A 383 0.93 23.55 -13.57
C HIS A 383 0.76 22.91 -14.94
N ARG A 384 1.81 22.93 -15.73
CA ARG A 384 1.99 22.16 -16.95
C ARG A 384 3.38 21.55 -16.99
N LEU A 385 3.61 20.56 -17.83
CA LEU A 385 4.96 20.04 -18.04
C LEU A 385 5.78 21.02 -18.91
N GLY A 386 7.03 21.24 -18.50
CA GLY A 386 8.06 21.92 -19.28
C GLY A 386 9.32 21.07 -19.33
N THR A 387 10.28 21.43 -20.18
CA THR A 387 11.61 20.80 -20.15
C THR A 387 12.30 21.12 -18.82
N ASN A 388 12.91 20.12 -18.21
CA ASN A 388 13.55 20.32 -16.90
C ASN A 388 14.89 21.07 -17.04
N PRO A 389 15.00 22.32 -16.57
CA PRO A 389 16.24 23.10 -16.68
C PRO A 389 17.37 22.55 -15.82
N GLU A 390 17.07 21.83 -14.73
CA GLU A 390 18.06 21.23 -13.84
C GLU A 390 18.79 20.05 -14.51
N ARG A 391 18.21 19.47 -15.58
CA ARG A 391 18.85 18.39 -16.32
C ARG A 391 20.16 18.83 -17.00
N SER A 392 20.23 20.09 -17.42
CA SER A 392 21.42 20.68 -18.05
C SER A 392 22.39 21.31 -17.04
N ASN A 393 21.94 21.57 -15.82
CA ASN A 393 22.75 22.18 -14.76
C ASN A 393 22.33 21.65 -13.37
N PRO A 394 22.65 20.39 -13.05
CA PRO A 394 22.24 19.80 -11.78
C PRO A 394 22.93 20.52 -10.62
N LYS A 395 22.17 20.83 -9.57
CA LYS A 395 22.74 21.38 -8.33
C LYS A 395 23.61 20.31 -7.65
N PRO A 396 24.75 20.70 -7.02
CA PRO A 396 25.62 19.76 -6.33
C PRO A 396 24.88 18.98 -5.25
N PHE A 397 25.18 17.70 -5.20
CA PHE A 397 24.71 16.79 -4.15
C PHE A 397 25.87 15.89 -3.70
N PRO A 398 26.07 15.64 -2.39
CA PRO A 398 27.13 14.80 -1.90
C PRO A 398 26.87 13.33 -2.24
N LEU A 399 27.66 12.76 -3.15
CA LEU A 399 27.61 11.32 -3.47
C LEU A 399 28.40 10.49 -2.45
N ARG A 400 29.27 11.13 -1.68
CA ARG A 400 29.98 10.56 -0.54
C ARG A 400 29.59 11.30 0.73
N LEU A 401 29.56 10.59 1.85
CA LEU A 401 29.22 11.19 3.13
C LEU A 401 30.27 12.21 3.60
N SER A 402 31.53 12.03 3.19
CA SER A 402 32.61 13.01 3.38
C SER A 402 32.30 14.39 2.78
N ASP A 403 31.55 14.45 1.69
CA ASP A 403 31.22 15.70 0.98
C ASP A 403 29.99 16.39 1.59
N SER A 404 29.35 15.80 2.60
CA SER A 404 28.09 16.26 3.17
C SER A 404 28.21 17.50 4.05
N GLY A 405 29.39 17.76 4.64
CA GLY A 405 29.58 18.78 5.66
C GLY A 405 28.99 18.44 7.03
N LEU A 406 28.56 17.19 7.26
CA LEU A 406 27.97 16.73 8.51
C LEU A 406 28.99 16.19 9.51
N PHE A 407 30.15 15.79 9.04
CA PHE A 407 31.22 15.19 9.86
C PHE A 407 32.50 15.98 9.71
N ALA A 408 33.20 16.19 10.84
CA ALA A 408 34.58 16.71 10.89
C ALA A 408 35.58 15.60 10.62
N ASP A 409 35.29 14.39 11.08
CA ASP A 409 36.09 13.18 10.87
C ASP A 409 35.15 11.95 10.81
N LEU A 410 35.08 11.35 9.63
CA LEU A 410 34.24 10.15 9.40
C LEU A 410 34.83 8.90 10.04
N SER A 411 36.16 8.77 10.11
CA SER A 411 36.83 7.60 10.67
C SER A 411 36.45 7.39 12.13
N THR A 412 36.40 8.49 12.88
CA THR A 412 36.03 8.53 14.30
C THR A 412 34.53 8.83 14.50
N HIS A 413 33.77 9.06 13.41
CA HIS A 413 32.36 9.50 13.43
C HIS A 413 32.14 10.82 14.18
N GLN A 414 33.12 11.71 14.16
CA GLN A 414 33.06 13.02 14.80
C GLN A 414 32.19 13.97 13.96
N LEU A 415 31.13 14.48 14.56
CA LEU A 415 30.24 15.44 13.92
C LEU A 415 30.91 16.77 13.66
N ALA A 416 30.54 17.45 12.57
CA ALA A 416 30.99 18.80 12.24
C ALA A 416 30.47 19.83 13.25
N GLN A 417 31.13 20.98 13.29
CA GLN A 417 30.74 22.07 14.17
C GLN A 417 29.34 22.57 13.80
N GLY A 418 28.43 22.66 14.77
CA GLY A 418 27.04 23.05 14.58
C GLY A 418 26.09 21.89 14.25
N VAL A 419 26.60 20.66 14.15
CA VAL A 419 25.81 19.44 14.09
C VAL A 419 25.77 18.83 15.50
N ASP A 420 24.59 18.69 16.07
CA ASP A 420 24.41 18.15 17.41
C ASP A 420 23.90 16.71 17.43
N SER A 421 24.48 15.85 18.25
CA SER A 421 23.94 14.51 18.50
C SER A 421 22.74 14.55 19.44
N TYR A 422 21.87 13.54 19.38
CA TYR A 422 20.78 13.37 20.32
C TYR A 422 20.40 11.89 20.51
N GLN A 423 19.75 11.61 21.64
CA GLN A 423 19.20 10.31 21.99
C GLN A 423 17.68 10.37 22.09
N ILE A 424 17.03 9.22 21.96
CA ILE A 424 15.58 9.08 22.11
C ILE A 424 15.25 8.06 23.19
N ASN A 425 14.09 8.22 23.83
CA ASN A 425 13.68 7.38 24.97
C ASN A 425 13.29 5.96 24.57
N ALA A 426 12.65 5.81 23.41
CA ALA A 426 12.15 4.54 22.90
C ALA A 426 12.71 4.30 21.51
N GLU A 427 13.62 3.35 21.40
CA GLU A 427 14.23 2.94 20.14
C GLU A 427 13.24 2.06 19.34
N PRO A 428 13.09 2.31 18.02
CA PRO A 428 12.41 1.36 17.14
C PRO A 428 13.26 0.09 16.96
N TRP A 429 12.62 -1.01 16.58
CA TRP A 429 13.33 -2.24 16.27
C TRP A 429 14.06 -2.13 14.93
N GLU A 430 15.38 -2.30 14.96
CA GLU A 430 16.30 -2.20 13.82
C GLU A 430 17.19 -3.45 13.71
N ASP A 431 16.61 -4.65 13.76
CA ASP A 431 17.28 -5.92 13.57
C ASP A 431 18.49 -6.17 14.51
N ARG A 432 18.39 -5.74 15.78
CA ARG A 432 19.44 -5.78 16.81
C ARG A 432 20.63 -4.86 16.56
N ARG A 433 20.45 -3.80 15.77
CA ARG A 433 21.47 -2.80 15.48
C ARG A 433 21.38 -1.64 16.47
N GLN A 434 22.46 -0.86 16.54
CA GLN A 434 22.50 0.39 17.31
C GLN A 434 22.37 1.57 16.36
N ALA A 435 21.74 2.64 16.84
CA ALA A 435 21.57 3.86 16.08
C ALA A 435 22.18 5.05 16.82
N SER A 436 23.01 5.83 16.14
CA SER A 436 23.45 7.16 16.59
C SER A 436 22.76 8.22 15.73
N ARG A 437 22.22 9.27 16.39
CA ARG A 437 21.40 10.29 15.73
C ARG A 437 22.02 11.66 15.85
N PHE A 438 21.79 12.49 14.83
CA PHE A 438 22.26 13.85 14.81
C PHE A 438 21.29 14.77 14.07
N ILE A 439 21.40 16.07 14.37
CA ILE A 439 20.61 17.12 13.77
C ILE A 439 21.48 18.29 13.36
N ALA A 440 21.26 18.80 12.16
CA ALA A 440 21.88 19.99 11.63
C ALA A 440 20.81 20.99 11.19
N ILE A 441 20.77 22.14 11.82
CA ILE A 441 19.87 23.25 11.44
C ILE A 441 20.73 24.36 10.83
N PRO A 442 20.46 24.79 9.59
CA PRO A 442 21.33 25.75 8.91
C PRO A 442 21.30 27.12 9.59
N ASN A 443 22.44 27.77 9.60
CA ASN A 443 22.64 29.15 10.05
C ASN A 443 22.02 29.43 11.44
N ALA A 444 21.43 30.61 11.62
CA ALA A 444 20.75 31.04 12.84
C ALA A 444 19.27 30.62 12.91
N GLU A 445 18.83 29.79 11.95
CA GLU A 445 17.43 29.35 11.87
C GLU A 445 17.01 28.51 13.08
N LYS A 446 15.71 28.52 13.41
CA LYS A 446 15.16 27.86 14.60
C LYS A 446 13.93 27.04 14.27
N LEU A 447 13.73 25.96 15.03
CA LEU A 447 12.54 25.14 14.99
C LEU A 447 11.31 25.92 15.43
N GLY A 448 10.27 25.91 14.60
CA GLY A 448 8.95 26.46 14.91
C GLY A 448 7.96 25.39 15.37
N LEU A 449 6.75 25.81 15.70
CA LEU A 449 5.63 24.91 15.89
C LEU A 449 4.96 24.70 14.53
N TYR A 450 4.72 23.46 14.18
CA TYR A 450 3.93 23.13 13.00
C TYR A 450 2.49 23.64 13.21
N ARG A 451 2.03 24.49 12.30
CA ARG A 451 0.64 24.92 12.27
C ARG A 451 -0.05 24.15 11.15
N GLN A 452 -0.82 23.16 11.54
CA GLN A 452 -1.67 22.47 10.60
C GLN A 452 -2.71 23.43 10.02
N ASN A 453 -2.89 23.44 8.70
CA ASN A 453 -4.06 24.06 8.08
C ASN A 453 -5.32 23.36 8.62
N ARG A 454 -6.34 24.13 9.00
CA ARG A 454 -7.58 23.67 9.67
C ARG A 454 -8.39 22.62 8.93
N PHE A 455 -7.94 22.16 7.76
CA PHE A 455 -8.67 21.28 6.84
C PHE A 455 -8.08 19.87 6.67
N GLN A 456 -6.96 19.56 7.30
CA GLN A 456 -6.46 18.18 7.35
C GLN A 456 -7.08 17.52 8.60
N GLN A 457 -8.08 16.65 8.39
CA GLN A 457 -8.59 15.77 9.44
C GLN A 457 -7.44 14.83 9.88
N GLY A 458 -7.09 14.86 11.14
CA GLY A 458 -5.96 14.15 11.73
C GLY A 458 -5.01 15.15 12.40
N GLU A 459 -5.32 15.56 13.63
CA GLU A 459 -4.47 16.49 14.36
C GLU A 459 -3.09 15.89 14.61
N ILE A 460 -2.06 16.40 13.90
CA ILE A 460 -0.68 16.30 14.40
C ILE A 460 -0.57 17.31 15.55
N LYS A 461 -0.97 16.91 16.72
CA LYS A 461 -0.68 17.69 17.93
C LYS A 461 0.82 17.59 18.14
N TYR A 462 1.55 18.72 18.15
CA TYR A 462 2.95 18.77 18.62
C TYR A 462 4.07 18.38 17.65
N ALA A 463 3.92 18.54 16.34
CA ALA A 463 5.04 18.44 15.41
C ALA A 463 5.87 19.74 15.38
N TRP A 464 7.17 19.61 15.16
CA TRP A 464 8.07 20.73 14.93
C TRP A 464 8.07 21.15 13.46
N SER A 465 8.10 22.43 13.20
CA SER A 465 8.38 22.99 11.87
C SER A 465 9.89 23.21 11.76
N PHE A 466 10.50 22.54 10.80
CA PHE A 466 11.94 22.63 10.53
C PHE A 466 12.19 23.68 9.43
N PRO A 467 13.25 24.52 9.56
CA PRO A 467 13.67 25.43 8.50
C PRO A 467 14.10 24.67 7.24
N GLU A 468 14.09 25.39 6.11
CA GLU A 468 14.65 24.88 4.86
C GLU A 468 16.13 24.54 5.01
N GLY A 469 16.60 23.47 4.38
CA GLY A 469 17.98 22.96 4.51
C GLY A 469 18.28 22.20 5.80
N SER A 470 17.28 21.98 6.68
CA SER A 470 17.49 21.16 7.90
C SER A 470 17.77 19.71 7.56
N ILE A 471 18.69 19.08 8.31
CA ILE A 471 19.05 17.67 8.17
C ILE A 471 18.87 16.96 9.50
N LEU A 472 18.26 15.77 9.46
CA LEU A 472 18.34 14.79 10.53
C LEU A 472 19.02 13.54 9.98
N GLY A 473 19.97 13.02 10.74
CA GLY A 473 20.71 11.83 10.35
C GLY A 473 20.65 10.73 11.41
N LYS A 474 20.76 9.51 10.93
CA LYS A 474 20.81 8.31 11.76
C LYS A 474 21.82 7.33 11.18
N THR A 475 22.88 7.04 11.90
CA THR A 475 23.86 6.01 11.54
C THR A 475 23.54 4.70 12.25
N ILE A 476 23.32 3.65 11.48
CA ILE A 476 23.04 2.29 11.93
C ILE A 476 24.36 1.50 11.96
N SER A 477 24.62 0.82 13.08
CA SER A 477 25.86 0.06 13.31
C SER A 477 25.57 -1.31 13.93
N LEU A 478 26.45 -2.28 13.69
CA LEU A 478 26.53 -3.47 14.53
C LEU A 478 27.09 -3.07 15.90
N PRO A 479 26.58 -3.67 16.99
CA PRO A 479 27.11 -3.42 18.32
C PRO A 479 28.59 -3.78 18.40
N ALA A 480 29.39 -2.93 19.06
CA ALA A 480 30.77 -3.23 19.37
C ALA A 480 30.89 -4.42 20.36
N ASN A 481 31.91 -5.24 20.20
CA ASN A 481 32.30 -6.18 21.25
C ASN A 481 33.09 -5.43 22.30
N SER A 482 32.40 -4.91 23.31
CA SER A 482 33.00 -4.10 24.38
C SER A 482 34.08 -4.84 25.21
N GLN A 483 34.09 -6.18 25.18
CA GLN A 483 35.11 -7.00 25.89
C GLN A 483 36.46 -7.03 25.14
N GLN A 484 36.47 -6.65 23.84
CA GLN A 484 37.67 -6.64 22.99
C GLN A 484 38.12 -5.24 22.60
N GLY A 485 37.46 -4.19 23.08
CA GLY A 485 37.86 -2.80 22.80
C GLY A 485 37.58 -2.35 21.35
N GLU A 486 36.63 -3.02 20.66
CA GLU A 486 36.30 -2.73 19.25
C GLU A 486 35.35 -1.57 19.13
N SER A 487 35.45 -0.82 18.02
CA SER A 487 34.47 0.19 17.64
C SER A 487 33.25 -0.42 16.93
N PRO A 488 32.03 0.19 17.03
CA PRO A 488 30.88 -0.26 16.28
C PRO A 488 31.15 -0.25 14.77
N GLN A 489 30.79 -1.33 14.05
CA GLN A 489 30.85 -1.37 12.59
C GLN A 489 29.65 -0.65 12.02
N ARG A 490 29.85 0.50 11.37
CA ARG A 490 28.80 1.27 10.72
C ARG A 490 28.39 0.58 9.43
N ILE A 491 27.09 0.53 9.18
CA ILE A 491 26.50 -0.13 8.00
C ILE A 491 25.92 0.90 7.06
N GLU A 492 25.08 1.78 7.61
CA GLU A 492 24.27 2.72 6.85
C GLU A 492 24.14 4.04 7.61
N THR A 493 24.16 5.17 6.89
CA THR A 493 23.72 6.46 7.42
C THR A 493 22.52 6.95 6.63
N GLN A 494 21.39 7.04 7.30
CA GLN A 494 20.12 7.55 6.75
C GLN A 494 20.02 9.05 6.99
N ILE A 495 19.63 9.81 5.98
CA ILE A 495 19.52 11.27 6.01
C ILE A 495 18.10 11.66 5.64
N LEU A 496 17.47 12.50 6.45
CA LEU A 496 16.29 13.27 6.08
C LEU A 496 16.71 14.71 5.82
N HIS A 497 16.49 15.21 4.63
CA HIS A 497 16.83 16.57 4.20
C HIS A 497 15.57 17.36 3.88
N ARG A 498 15.43 18.55 4.46
CA ARG A 498 14.32 19.49 4.15
C ARG A 498 14.70 20.32 2.94
N LEU A 499 14.07 20.06 1.79
CA LEU A 499 14.35 20.73 0.53
C LEU A 499 13.04 21.07 -0.18
N ASP A 500 12.90 22.34 -0.62
CA ASP A 500 11.72 22.87 -1.34
C ASP A 500 10.39 22.58 -0.58
N GLY A 501 10.43 22.80 0.73
CA GLY A 501 9.24 22.60 1.57
C GLY A 501 8.89 21.16 1.91
N ARG A 502 9.66 20.15 1.48
CA ARG A 502 9.43 18.71 1.69
C ARG A 502 10.62 18.01 2.35
N TRP A 503 10.37 16.85 2.91
CA TRP A 503 11.40 15.96 3.39
C TRP A 503 11.77 14.96 2.31
N ARG A 504 13.06 14.88 2.00
CA ARG A 504 13.66 13.90 1.10
C ARG A 504 14.55 12.97 1.91
N ALA A 505 14.55 11.69 1.56
CA ALA A 505 15.29 10.67 2.29
C ALA A 505 16.40 10.09 1.42
N TYR A 506 17.56 9.88 2.03
CA TYR A 506 18.74 9.31 1.40
C TYR A 506 19.40 8.31 2.34
N ALA A 507 20.05 7.30 1.79
CA ALA A 507 20.86 6.34 2.53
C ALA A 507 22.28 6.32 1.96
N TYR A 508 23.28 6.22 2.84
CA TYR A 508 24.68 6.05 2.50
C TYR A 508 25.20 4.76 3.10
N VAL A 509 25.79 3.90 2.27
CA VAL A 509 26.36 2.60 2.67
C VAL A 509 27.82 2.79 3.02
N TRP A 510 28.20 2.37 4.21
CA TRP A 510 29.57 2.45 4.69
C TRP A 510 30.47 1.43 4.00
N ASN A 511 31.68 1.86 3.60
CA ASN A 511 32.69 0.98 3.07
C ASN A 511 33.28 0.07 4.16
N GLU A 512 33.93 -1.00 3.76
CA GLU A 512 34.48 -2.01 4.70
C GLU A 512 35.54 -1.44 5.64
N ASP A 513 36.37 -0.51 5.18
CA ASP A 513 37.41 0.12 5.97
C ASP A 513 36.91 1.23 6.91
N GLN A 514 35.59 1.50 6.89
CA GLN A 514 34.94 2.49 7.74
C GLN A 514 35.44 3.93 7.57
N SER A 515 36.12 4.24 6.44
CA SER A 515 36.65 5.56 6.16
C SER A 515 35.63 6.54 5.55
N ASP A 516 34.64 6.03 4.79
CA ASP A 516 33.62 6.83 4.15
C ASP A 516 32.35 6.00 3.87
N ALA A 517 31.29 6.66 3.41
CA ALA A 517 30.06 6.01 2.95
C ALA A 517 29.59 6.58 1.62
N VAL A 518 29.04 5.75 0.76
CA VAL A 518 28.60 6.10 -0.59
C VAL A 518 27.08 6.08 -0.67
N LEU A 519 26.51 7.02 -1.40
CA LEU A 519 25.07 7.11 -1.61
C LEU A 519 24.51 5.84 -2.25
N ALA A 520 23.51 5.24 -1.62
CA ALA A 520 22.81 4.09 -2.15
C ALA A 520 21.92 4.45 -3.37
N PRO A 521 21.64 3.49 -4.27
CA PRO A 521 20.71 3.68 -5.37
C PRO A 521 19.31 4.11 -4.90
N ALA A 522 18.59 4.86 -5.72
CA ALA A 522 17.23 5.35 -5.39
C ALA A 522 16.25 4.21 -5.07
N LYS A 523 16.38 3.07 -5.76
CA LYS A 523 15.56 1.87 -5.56
C LYS A 523 15.90 1.06 -4.30
N GLY A 524 16.95 1.48 -3.55
CA GLY A 524 17.51 0.69 -2.46
C GLY A 524 18.35 -0.48 -2.96
N GLU A 525 18.93 -1.20 -2.04
CA GLU A 525 19.74 -2.40 -2.33
C GLU A 525 19.83 -3.30 -1.11
N THR A 526 20.30 -4.53 -1.31
CA THR A 526 20.64 -5.44 -0.21
C THR A 526 22.15 -5.61 -0.14
N VAL A 527 22.73 -5.32 1.01
CA VAL A 527 24.17 -5.44 1.25
C VAL A 527 24.49 -6.62 2.16
N SER A 528 25.58 -7.32 1.86
CA SER A 528 26.10 -8.39 2.71
C SER A 528 27.04 -7.79 3.75
N ILE A 529 26.80 -8.10 5.02
CA ILE A 529 27.62 -7.63 6.13
C ILE A 529 28.44 -8.80 6.65
N ALA A 530 29.76 -8.73 6.49
CA ALA A 530 30.64 -9.65 7.15
C ALA A 530 30.72 -9.30 8.64
N PRO A 531 30.69 -10.29 9.55
CA PRO A 531 30.90 -10.01 10.97
C PRO A 531 32.36 -9.53 11.19
N HIS A 532 32.49 -8.44 11.93
CA HIS A 532 33.78 -7.96 12.38
C HIS A 532 33.82 -7.99 13.92
N PRO A 533 34.70 -8.73 14.60
CA PRO A 533 35.67 -9.65 13.99
C PRO A 533 35.05 -10.93 13.42
N PRO A 534 35.79 -11.68 12.60
CA PRO A 534 35.38 -13.03 12.19
C PRO A 534 35.07 -13.89 13.42
N ALA A 535 34.02 -14.73 13.30
CA ALA A 535 33.68 -15.64 14.40
C ALA A 535 34.90 -16.46 14.82
N SER A 536 35.02 -16.74 16.13
CA SER A 536 36.18 -17.45 16.72
C SER A 536 36.44 -18.86 16.14
N ASP A 537 35.46 -19.41 15.37
CA ASP A 537 35.56 -20.66 14.65
C ASP A 537 35.98 -20.48 13.16
N GLY A 538 36.35 -19.25 12.76
CA GLY A 538 36.69 -18.93 11.38
C GLY A 538 35.53 -18.93 10.39
N SER A 539 34.30 -19.12 10.83
CA SER A 539 33.10 -19.04 9.96
C SER A 539 32.72 -17.58 9.73
N LEU A 540 32.69 -17.19 8.45
CA LEU A 540 32.14 -15.90 8.01
C LEU A 540 30.61 -16.04 7.98
N LYS A 541 29.91 -15.84 9.11
CA LYS A 541 28.45 -15.74 9.09
C LYS A 541 28.04 -14.37 8.57
N THR A 542 28.02 -14.22 7.27
CA THR A 542 27.49 -13.01 6.63
C THR A 542 26.01 -12.87 6.92
N SER A 543 25.59 -11.67 7.30
CA SER A 543 24.16 -11.33 7.40
C SER A 543 23.79 -10.31 6.33
N THR A 544 22.57 -10.37 5.83
CA THR A 544 22.09 -9.37 4.89
C THR A 544 21.50 -8.15 5.60
N HIS A 545 21.62 -6.98 4.98
CA HIS A 545 20.93 -5.76 5.37
C HIS A 545 20.28 -5.11 4.16
N SER A 546 18.99 -4.84 4.27
CA SER A 546 18.25 -4.14 3.25
C SER A 546 18.34 -2.64 3.46
N ILE A 547 18.92 -1.95 2.50
CA ILE A 547 18.92 -0.48 2.41
C ILE A 547 17.61 -0.09 1.76
N PRO A 548 16.75 0.71 2.42
CA PRO A 548 15.44 1.06 1.87
C PRO A 548 15.58 1.96 0.64
N SER A 549 14.63 1.83 -0.28
CA SER A 549 14.45 2.78 -1.37
C SER A 549 14.05 4.16 -0.81
N ARG A 550 14.26 5.23 -1.57
CA ARG A 550 13.85 6.59 -1.14
C ARG A 550 12.35 6.69 -0.93
N THR A 551 11.57 5.97 -1.73
CA THR A 551 10.11 5.94 -1.62
C THR A 551 9.67 5.17 -0.37
N GLU A 552 10.29 4.03 -0.05
CA GLU A 552 10.02 3.29 1.19
C GLU A 552 10.25 4.14 2.45
N CYS A 553 11.28 4.99 2.46
CA CYS A 553 11.48 5.92 3.58
C CYS A 553 10.27 6.83 3.80
N ILE A 554 9.65 7.33 2.71
CA ILE A 554 8.49 8.22 2.77
C ILE A 554 7.22 7.48 3.23
N LEU A 555 7.15 6.14 3.13
CA LEU A 555 6.04 5.35 3.68
C LEU A 555 5.85 5.58 5.20
N CYS A 556 6.97 5.75 5.93
CA CYS A 556 6.95 6.04 7.36
C CYS A 556 7.00 7.54 7.66
N HIS A 557 7.78 8.30 6.87
CA HIS A 557 8.02 9.74 7.07
C HIS A 557 6.95 10.62 6.40
N THR A 558 5.67 10.24 6.55
CA THR A 558 4.52 10.98 6.00
C THR A 558 4.25 12.27 6.76
N THR A 559 3.57 13.22 6.10
CA THR A 559 3.08 14.46 6.75
C THR A 559 2.17 14.13 7.93
N GLN A 560 1.30 13.11 7.81
CA GLN A 560 0.40 12.63 8.86
C GLN A 560 1.15 12.07 10.07
N ALA A 561 2.32 11.46 9.86
CA ALA A 561 3.20 11.02 10.95
C ALA A 561 4.06 12.15 11.53
N GLY A 562 4.02 13.35 10.92
CA GLY A 562 4.83 14.50 11.30
C GLY A 562 6.21 14.51 10.65
N SER A 563 6.41 13.73 9.60
CA SER A 563 7.62 13.55 8.78
C SER A 563 8.88 13.13 9.56
N VAL A 564 9.17 13.76 10.71
CA VAL A 564 10.33 13.45 11.56
C VAL A 564 9.86 12.62 12.74
N LEU A 565 10.20 11.33 12.76
CA LEU A 565 9.64 10.35 13.72
C LEU A 565 10.37 10.36 15.07
N GLY A 566 11.69 10.45 15.08
CA GLY A 566 12.49 10.37 16.29
C GLY A 566 12.63 11.69 17.06
N PHE A 567 12.66 12.84 16.38
CA PHE A 567 12.83 14.15 17.00
C PHE A 567 11.48 14.75 17.40
N LYS A 568 10.89 14.22 18.48
CA LYS A 568 9.59 14.62 19.05
C LYS A 568 9.69 14.89 20.53
N GLU A 569 8.76 15.71 21.08
CA GLU A 569 8.77 16.09 22.51
C GLU A 569 8.77 14.85 23.44
N GLY A 570 7.89 13.87 23.19
CA GLY A 570 7.81 12.64 23.99
C GLY A 570 9.03 11.76 23.95
N GLN A 571 9.81 11.80 22.85
CA GLN A 571 11.06 11.07 22.67
C GLN A 571 12.28 11.77 23.32
N LEU A 572 12.32 13.12 23.29
CA LEU A 572 13.44 13.93 23.77
C LEU A 572 13.28 14.37 25.23
N ASN A 573 12.06 14.38 25.77
CA ASN A 573 11.81 14.76 27.14
C ASN A 573 12.03 13.57 28.08
N HIS A 574 12.55 13.82 29.27
CA HIS A 574 12.76 12.80 30.30
C HIS A 574 12.18 13.25 31.63
N SER A 575 11.74 12.31 32.49
CA SER A 575 11.26 12.60 33.85
C SER A 575 12.34 13.24 34.73
N ASP A 576 13.60 12.82 34.56
CA ASP A 576 14.76 13.47 35.13
C ASP A 576 15.25 14.58 34.18
N PRO A 577 15.20 15.86 34.60
CA PRO A 577 15.66 16.97 33.75
C PRO A 577 17.12 16.92 33.32
N LYS A 578 17.96 16.22 34.05
CA LYS A 578 19.39 16.05 33.71
C LYS A 578 19.62 15.08 32.57
N LYS A 579 18.64 14.25 32.29
CA LYS A 579 18.63 13.28 31.18
C LYS A 579 17.78 13.72 30.01
N SER A 580 17.22 14.94 30.03
CA SER A 580 16.30 15.43 29.01
C SER A 580 17.05 16.08 27.88
N GLU A 581 17.15 15.42 26.72
CA GLU A 581 17.64 16.00 25.47
C GLU A 581 16.87 17.29 25.10
N LEU A 582 15.55 17.31 25.34
CA LEU A 582 14.73 18.50 25.12
C LEU A 582 15.23 19.71 25.94
N ALA A 583 15.67 19.50 27.17
CA ALA A 583 16.18 20.57 28.04
C ALA A 583 17.50 21.12 27.49
N ASP A 584 18.38 20.27 26.95
CA ASP A 584 19.63 20.66 26.31
C ASP A 584 19.35 21.50 25.05
N PHE A 585 18.47 21.05 24.16
CA PHE A 585 18.08 21.81 22.96
C PHE A 585 17.40 23.16 23.28
N VAL A 586 16.63 23.23 24.36
CA VAL A 586 16.05 24.51 24.84
C VAL A 586 17.18 25.45 25.31
N THR A 587 18.15 24.93 26.04
CA THR A 587 19.30 25.68 26.52
C THR A 587 20.16 26.21 25.35
N LYS A 588 20.38 25.40 24.34
CA LYS A 588 21.05 25.75 23.08
C LYS A 588 20.25 26.66 22.14
N LYS A 589 19.04 27.07 22.54
CA LYS A 589 18.14 27.98 21.77
C LYS A 589 17.72 27.46 20.39
N TYR A 590 17.51 26.15 20.24
CA TYR A 590 17.04 25.55 19.00
C TYR A 590 15.63 25.97 18.59
N PHE A 591 14.79 26.39 19.54
CA PHE A 591 13.37 26.68 19.31
C PHE A 591 13.07 28.17 19.23
N GLN A 592 12.15 28.57 18.34
CA GLN A 592 11.61 29.93 18.27
C GLN A 592 10.85 30.31 19.54
N ARG A 593 10.14 29.34 20.13
CA ARG A 593 9.41 29.46 21.40
C ARG A 593 9.66 28.21 22.23
N ARG A 594 9.85 28.38 23.52
CA ARG A 594 10.06 27.27 24.46
C ARG A 594 8.93 26.25 24.37
N PRO A 595 9.22 24.94 24.18
CA PRO A 595 8.22 23.87 24.22
C PRO A 595 7.47 23.83 25.54
N ARG A 596 6.18 23.51 25.48
CA ARG A 596 5.29 23.57 26.68
C ARG A 596 5.10 22.21 27.35
N ARG A 597 5.95 21.22 27.18
CA ARG A 597 5.84 19.86 27.78
C ARG A 597 4.40 19.33 27.77
N ARG A 598 3.89 18.92 26.62
CA ARG A 598 2.50 18.45 26.47
C ARG A 598 2.37 16.98 26.14
N GLU A 599 3.39 16.38 25.53
CA GLU A 599 3.36 14.95 25.20
C GLU A 599 3.72 14.08 26.40
N LYS A 600 3.07 12.91 26.48
CA LYS A 600 3.45 11.86 27.42
C LYS A 600 4.86 11.37 27.05
N VAL A 601 5.72 11.27 28.07
CA VAL A 601 7.10 10.79 27.89
C VAL A 601 7.08 9.30 27.54
N PHE A 602 7.78 8.92 26.47
CA PHE A 602 7.97 7.53 26.12
C PHE A 602 8.92 6.85 27.11
N VAL A 603 8.71 5.56 27.30
CA VAL A 603 9.62 4.72 28.11
C VAL A 603 10.32 3.72 27.22
N ASP A 604 11.50 3.28 27.61
CA ASP A 604 12.22 2.20 26.91
C ASP A 604 11.35 0.93 26.93
N PRO A 605 10.93 0.40 25.76
CA PRO A 605 10.12 -0.82 25.68
C PRO A 605 10.82 -2.04 26.29
N TYR A 606 12.13 -2.02 26.35
CA TYR A 606 12.95 -3.16 26.80
C TYR A 606 13.39 -3.07 28.28
N ASP A 607 13.12 -1.95 28.97
CA ASP A 607 13.41 -1.80 30.41
C ASP A 607 12.36 -2.52 31.28
N PRO A 608 12.67 -3.65 31.93
CA PRO A 608 11.71 -4.42 32.73
C PRO A 608 11.23 -3.69 33.99
N ASN A 609 11.91 -2.59 34.39
CA ASN A 609 11.52 -1.81 35.56
C ASN A 609 10.39 -0.81 35.27
N GLN A 610 10.06 -0.59 33.97
CA GLN A 610 8.95 0.24 33.57
C GLN A 610 7.65 -0.56 33.55
N ASP A 611 6.52 0.12 33.73
CA ASP A 611 5.19 -0.45 33.64
C ASP A 611 4.97 -1.12 32.26
N ILE A 612 4.45 -2.35 32.27
CA ILE A 612 4.30 -3.19 31.04
C ILE A 612 3.39 -2.53 29.99
N HIS A 613 2.31 -1.85 30.43
CA HIS A 613 1.40 -1.21 29.51
C HIS A 613 2.08 0.01 28.85
N ARG A 614 2.81 0.82 29.61
CA ARG A 614 3.59 1.94 29.06
C ARG A 614 4.66 1.47 28.08
N ARG A 615 5.34 0.33 28.37
CA ARG A 615 6.33 -0.29 27.49
C ARG A 615 5.67 -0.71 26.17
N ALA A 616 4.54 -1.43 26.23
CA ALA A 616 3.80 -1.86 25.04
C ALA A 616 3.31 -0.67 24.22
N ARG A 617 2.77 0.38 24.86
CA ARG A 617 2.30 1.60 24.18
C ARG A 617 3.46 2.36 23.50
N SER A 618 4.63 2.44 24.13
CA SER A 618 5.82 3.01 23.52
C SER A 618 6.31 2.17 22.33
N TYR A 619 6.36 0.85 22.47
CA TYR A 619 6.75 -0.09 21.41
C TYR A 619 5.85 0.03 20.18
N LEU A 620 4.53 0.01 20.39
CA LEU A 620 3.55 0.14 19.32
C LEU A 620 3.64 1.51 18.63
N HIS A 621 3.93 2.59 19.39
CA HIS A 621 4.10 3.89 18.78
C HIS A 621 5.31 3.93 17.85
N VAL A 622 6.48 3.51 18.31
CA VAL A 622 7.72 3.69 17.54
C VAL A 622 7.86 2.73 16.35
N ASN A 623 7.19 1.57 16.43
CA ASN A 623 7.25 0.56 15.36
C ASN A 623 6.02 0.53 14.43
N CYS A 624 4.87 1.09 14.85
CA CYS A 624 3.61 0.89 14.14
C CYS A 624 2.80 2.18 13.89
N ALA A 625 2.89 3.20 14.78
CA ALA A 625 1.99 4.37 14.71
C ALA A 625 2.30 5.33 13.54
N HIS A 626 3.39 5.18 12.82
CA HIS A 626 3.64 5.94 11.60
C HIS A 626 2.71 5.51 10.46
N CYS A 627 2.30 4.23 10.43
CA CYS A 627 1.30 3.70 9.51
C CYS A 627 -0.08 3.55 10.17
N HIS A 628 -0.16 2.96 11.38
CA HIS A 628 -1.42 2.72 12.08
C HIS A 628 -1.90 3.95 12.86
N ARG A 629 -2.40 4.91 12.12
CA ARG A 629 -3.00 6.17 12.55
C ARG A 629 -3.92 6.70 11.47
N PHE A 630 -4.80 7.63 11.82
CA PHE A 630 -5.66 8.29 10.82
C PHE A 630 -4.80 8.98 9.74
N GLY A 631 -5.06 8.67 8.47
CA GLY A 631 -4.32 9.20 7.31
C GLY A 631 -2.90 8.67 7.17
N GLY A 632 -2.54 7.66 7.94
CA GLY A 632 -1.26 6.96 7.83
C GLY A 632 -1.17 5.91 6.79
N GLY A 633 -0.69 5.28 6.11
CA GLY A 633 -0.72 4.23 5.07
C GLY A 633 -1.18 2.86 5.57
N GLY A 634 -1.47 2.68 6.87
CA GLY A 634 -2.01 1.43 7.40
C GLY A 634 -3.51 1.33 7.18
N THR A 635 -3.99 0.18 6.72
CA THR A 635 -5.40 -0.06 6.39
C THR A 635 -6.28 -0.37 7.59
N ALA A 636 -5.69 -0.76 8.73
CA ALA A 636 -6.44 -1.06 9.96
C ALA A 636 -7.04 0.19 10.61
N ILE A 637 -8.27 0.06 11.14
CA ILE A 637 -9.01 1.18 11.74
C ILE A 637 -8.52 1.59 13.14
N PHE A 638 -7.57 0.92 13.73
CA PHE A 638 -7.00 1.29 15.02
C PHE A 638 -5.83 2.29 14.88
N ASP A 639 -5.68 3.13 15.91
CA ASP A 639 -4.62 4.14 16.00
C ASP A 639 -3.76 3.86 17.25
N VAL A 640 -2.50 3.51 17.05
CA VAL A 640 -1.60 3.12 18.17
C VAL A 640 -0.70 4.24 18.66
N ARG A 641 -1.08 5.50 18.39
CA ARG A 641 -0.33 6.64 18.93
C ARG A 641 -0.31 6.64 20.46
N HIS A 642 0.84 6.89 21.04
CA HIS A 642 1.08 6.85 22.48
C HIS A 642 0.27 7.86 23.30
N GLU A 643 -0.06 9.01 22.70
CA GLU A 643 -0.82 10.07 23.35
C GLU A 643 -2.31 9.73 23.54
N LEU A 644 -2.87 8.77 22.79
CA LEU A 644 -4.26 8.37 22.87
C LEU A 644 -4.54 7.52 24.12
N SER A 645 -5.76 7.60 24.64
CA SER A 645 -6.28 6.62 25.61
C SER A 645 -6.55 5.28 24.91
N ASP A 646 -6.74 4.21 25.68
CA ASP A 646 -7.00 2.89 25.14
C ASP A 646 -8.29 2.85 24.31
N ASP A 647 -9.34 3.54 24.74
CA ASP A 647 -10.62 3.65 24.02
C ASP A 647 -10.46 4.41 22.70
N GLU A 648 -9.68 5.49 22.69
CA GLU A 648 -9.42 6.28 21.48
C GLU A 648 -8.60 5.48 20.46
N THR A 649 -7.77 4.54 20.88
CA THR A 649 -6.99 3.70 19.95
C THR A 649 -7.86 2.78 19.12
N LYS A 650 -9.02 2.38 19.60
CA LYS A 650 -9.88 1.33 19.02
C LYS A 650 -9.17 -0.03 18.85
N LEU A 651 -8.00 -0.22 19.46
CA LEU A 651 -7.14 -1.38 19.26
C LEU A 651 -7.81 -2.68 19.74
N PHE A 652 -8.51 -2.61 20.86
CA PHE A 652 -9.17 -3.76 21.48
C PHE A 652 -10.58 -4.03 20.90
N ALA A 653 -11.17 -3.04 20.23
CA ALA A 653 -12.51 -3.14 19.64
C ALA A 653 -12.47 -3.47 18.14
N SER A 654 -11.30 -3.50 17.53
CA SER A 654 -11.16 -3.70 16.09
C SER A 654 -11.18 -5.17 15.71
N LEU A 655 -11.98 -5.50 14.70
CA LEU A 655 -11.96 -6.83 14.08
C LEU A 655 -10.84 -6.90 13.04
N PRO A 656 -10.28 -8.12 12.82
CA PRO A 656 -9.33 -8.33 11.74
C PRO A 656 -9.98 -8.11 10.38
N ILE A 657 -9.30 -7.37 9.51
CA ILE A 657 -9.85 -6.98 8.21
C ILE A 657 -9.19 -7.73 7.04
N GLN A 658 -7.97 -8.25 7.25
CA GLN A 658 -7.26 -9.10 6.28
C GLN A 658 -7.48 -10.60 6.57
N GLY A 659 -8.62 -10.95 7.18
CA GLY A 659 -8.88 -12.30 7.67
C GLY A 659 -8.07 -12.65 8.92
N THR A 660 -8.29 -13.86 9.43
CA THR A 660 -7.70 -14.36 10.69
C THR A 660 -6.44 -15.22 10.48
N PHE A 661 -5.94 -15.35 9.26
CA PHE A 661 -4.83 -16.26 8.93
C PHE A 661 -5.05 -17.70 9.38
N GLY A 662 -6.33 -18.15 9.46
CA GLY A 662 -6.70 -19.46 9.99
C GLY A 662 -6.63 -19.57 11.52
N ILE A 663 -6.50 -18.45 12.23
CA ILE A 663 -6.64 -18.41 13.70
C ILE A 663 -8.13 -18.33 14.03
N GLU A 664 -8.69 -19.42 14.53
CA GLU A 664 -10.10 -19.47 14.91
C GLU A 664 -10.37 -18.54 16.10
N GLY A 665 -11.41 -17.70 15.97
CA GLY A 665 -11.71 -16.67 16.97
C GLY A 665 -10.64 -15.56 17.07
N GLY A 666 -9.79 -15.41 16.03
CA GLY A 666 -8.71 -14.43 16.01
C GLY A 666 -9.24 -12.99 16.08
N GLN A 667 -8.62 -12.18 16.95
CA GLN A 667 -8.88 -10.75 17.13
C GLN A 667 -7.60 -9.97 16.86
N VAL A 668 -7.70 -8.67 16.60
CA VAL A 668 -6.48 -7.83 16.51
C VAL A 668 -5.63 -7.99 17.76
N ILE A 669 -6.25 -7.85 18.93
CA ILE A 669 -5.71 -8.28 20.23
C ILE A 669 -6.83 -9.04 20.97
N ALA A 670 -6.55 -10.25 21.37
CA ALA A 670 -7.39 -11.05 22.25
C ALA A 670 -6.84 -10.95 23.69
N PRO A 671 -7.45 -10.15 24.58
CA PRO A 671 -6.98 -9.99 25.96
C PRO A 671 -6.84 -11.33 26.67
N GLY A 672 -5.70 -11.56 27.32
CA GLY A 672 -5.36 -12.82 27.97
C GLY A 672 -4.82 -13.92 27.05
N ASP A 673 -4.95 -13.78 25.70
CA ASP A 673 -4.62 -14.85 24.76
C ASP A 673 -3.76 -14.39 23.56
N PRO A 674 -2.44 -14.45 23.66
CA PRO A 674 -1.55 -14.15 22.52
C PRO A 674 -1.75 -15.10 21.33
N ALA A 675 -2.20 -16.36 21.53
CA ALA A 675 -2.39 -17.33 20.46
C ALA A 675 -3.64 -17.03 19.59
N ALA A 676 -4.55 -16.19 20.10
CA ALA A 676 -5.68 -15.66 19.35
C ALA A 676 -5.48 -14.21 18.91
N SER A 677 -4.29 -13.60 19.17
CA SER A 677 -3.99 -12.20 18.86
C SER A 677 -3.24 -12.08 17.54
N LEU A 678 -3.89 -11.51 16.52
CA LEU A 678 -3.28 -11.33 15.19
C LEU A 678 -2.09 -10.36 15.19
N LEU A 679 -2.11 -9.36 16.06
CA LEU A 679 -0.95 -8.48 16.25
C LEU A 679 0.26 -9.31 16.64
N PHE A 680 0.14 -10.20 17.64
CA PHE A 680 1.22 -11.08 18.05
C PHE A 680 1.68 -12.00 16.91
N TYR A 681 0.74 -12.66 16.24
CA TYR A 681 1.02 -13.52 15.10
C TYR A 681 1.83 -12.83 14.01
N ARG A 682 1.36 -11.64 13.57
CA ARG A 682 1.99 -10.90 12.46
C ARG A 682 3.39 -10.38 12.81
N VAL A 683 3.63 -10.03 14.08
CA VAL A 683 4.97 -9.62 14.54
C VAL A 683 5.90 -10.82 14.74
N ALA A 684 5.35 -12.00 15.04
CA ALA A 684 6.12 -13.21 15.32
C ALA A 684 6.65 -13.95 14.08
N LYS A 685 6.06 -13.74 12.92
CA LYS A 685 6.35 -14.49 11.68
C LYS A 685 7.31 -13.78 10.73
N LEU A 686 7.84 -14.53 9.79
CA LEU A 686 8.47 -14.04 8.56
C LEU A 686 7.50 -14.18 7.38
N GLY A 687 7.90 -13.71 6.18
CA GLY A 687 7.14 -13.89 4.95
C GLY A 687 5.84 -13.06 4.88
N GLN A 688 4.93 -13.49 4.02
CA GLN A 688 3.70 -12.75 3.70
C GLN A 688 2.85 -12.47 4.94
N GLY A 689 2.33 -11.26 5.06
CA GLY A 689 1.51 -10.82 6.20
C GLY A 689 2.28 -10.50 7.47
N ARG A 690 3.62 -10.45 7.42
CA ARG A 690 4.46 -9.96 8.52
C ARG A 690 4.23 -8.48 8.79
N MET A 691 4.35 -8.04 10.04
CA MET A 691 4.42 -6.64 10.46
C MET A 691 5.68 -6.38 11.31
N PRO A 692 6.33 -5.23 11.13
CA PRO A 692 6.14 -4.23 10.07
C PRO A 692 6.56 -4.79 8.70
N HIS A 693 5.95 -4.28 7.63
CA HIS A 693 6.30 -4.69 6.25
C HIS A 693 7.68 -4.22 5.83
N PHE A 694 8.11 -3.06 6.34
CA PHE A 694 9.36 -2.37 5.97
C PHE A 694 10.20 -2.06 7.21
N GLY A 695 11.46 -1.75 7.01
CA GLY A 695 12.38 -1.26 8.05
C GLY A 695 13.03 -2.35 8.90
N SER A 696 12.61 -3.61 8.81
CA SER A 696 13.28 -4.73 9.48
C SER A 696 13.02 -6.06 8.77
N ASN A 697 13.99 -6.97 8.81
CA ASN A 697 13.92 -8.31 8.22
C ASN A 697 13.93 -9.42 9.29
N LYS A 698 14.17 -9.07 10.55
CA LYS A 698 14.26 -10.03 11.67
C LYS A 698 13.12 -9.81 12.66
N VAL A 699 12.72 -10.86 13.32
CA VAL A 699 11.71 -10.80 14.39
C VAL A 699 12.35 -10.30 15.68
N ASP A 700 11.70 -9.36 16.34
CA ASP A 700 12.09 -8.86 17.65
C ASP A 700 11.67 -9.81 18.77
N GLY A 701 12.55 -10.71 19.18
CA GLY A 701 12.24 -11.66 20.25
C GLY A 701 12.01 -11.00 21.61
N LYS A 702 12.68 -9.88 21.93
CA LYS A 702 12.46 -9.14 23.18
C LYS A 702 11.14 -8.41 23.17
N GLY A 703 10.80 -7.76 22.04
CA GLY A 703 9.52 -7.11 21.84
C GLY A 703 8.37 -8.08 21.87
N LEU A 704 8.51 -9.25 21.23
CA LEU A 704 7.50 -10.32 21.29
C LEU A 704 7.25 -10.82 22.72
N LYS A 705 8.33 -11.02 23.49
CA LYS A 705 8.19 -11.41 24.90
C LYS A 705 7.37 -10.37 25.66
N MET A 706 7.74 -9.11 25.52
CA MET A 706 7.05 -7.98 26.15
C MET A 706 5.58 -7.91 25.72
N LEU A 707 5.30 -8.06 24.41
CA LEU A 707 3.92 -8.07 23.90
C LEU A 707 3.11 -9.26 24.42
N SER A 708 3.71 -10.46 24.54
CA SER A 708 3.06 -11.62 25.13
C SER A 708 2.69 -11.37 26.60
N GLU A 709 3.63 -10.86 27.40
CA GLU A 709 3.40 -10.50 28.80
C GLU A 709 2.31 -9.45 28.95
N TRP A 710 2.33 -8.44 28.09
CA TRP A 710 1.31 -7.38 28.07
C TRP A 710 -0.08 -7.93 27.72
N ILE A 711 -0.20 -8.73 26.64
CA ILE A 711 -1.49 -9.31 26.24
C ILE A 711 -2.08 -10.19 27.33
N HIS A 712 -1.24 -11.02 28.02
CA HIS A 712 -1.68 -11.82 29.15
C HIS A 712 -2.18 -10.98 30.34
N ALA A 713 -1.60 -9.80 30.55
CA ALA A 713 -1.96 -8.89 31.66
C ALA A 713 -3.18 -8.01 31.34
N LEU A 714 -3.69 -8.01 30.09
CA LEU A 714 -4.85 -7.21 29.74
C LEU A 714 -6.13 -7.72 30.41
N PRO A 715 -6.95 -6.80 30.99
CA PRO A 715 -8.22 -7.17 31.59
C PRO A 715 -9.21 -7.77 30.59
N GLU A 716 -9.97 -8.76 30.98
CA GLU A 716 -11.04 -9.35 30.16
C GLU A 716 -12.10 -8.34 29.73
N SER A 717 -12.26 -7.21 30.45
CA SER A 717 -13.17 -6.12 30.10
C SER A 717 -12.87 -5.47 28.74
N TYR A 718 -11.65 -5.62 28.21
CA TYR A 718 -11.28 -5.19 26.84
C TYR A 718 -11.75 -6.15 25.76
N SER A 719 -12.21 -7.38 26.10
CA SER A 719 -12.68 -8.34 25.09
C SER A 719 -13.94 -7.84 24.39
N VAL A 720 -13.93 -7.85 23.07
CA VAL A 720 -15.18 -7.80 22.29
C VAL A 720 -15.96 -9.05 22.60
N ARG A 721 -17.11 -8.95 23.25
CA ARG A 721 -17.97 -10.11 23.59
C ARG A 721 -18.45 -10.76 22.29
N THR A 722 -17.68 -11.72 21.80
CA THR A 722 -18.19 -12.70 20.85
C THR A 722 -18.93 -13.75 21.67
N ASN A 723 -20.15 -14.10 21.27
CA ASN A 723 -20.90 -15.21 21.89
C ASN A 723 -19.97 -16.41 22.05
N ALA A 724 -19.99 -17.03 23.22
CA ALA A 724 -19.14 -18.18 23.51
C ALA A 724 -19.28 -19.21 22.36
N ASN A 725 -18.19 -19.45 21.64
CA ASN A 725 -18.15 -20.43 20.57
C ASN A 725 -17.65 -21.78 21.15
N PRO A 726 -18.52 -22.77 21.30
CA PRO A 726 -18.13 -24.06 21.86
C PRO A 726 -17.01 -24.76 21.07
N SER A 727 -16.90 -24.50 19.77
CA SER A 727 -15.84 -25.07 18.94
C SER A 727 -14.46 -24.50 19.33
N LEU A 728 -14.40 -23.22 19.64
CA LEU A 728 -13.17 -22.55 20.06
C LEU A 728 -12.66 -23.06 21.42
N GLU A 729 -13.56 -23.28 22.38
CA GLU A 729 -13.19 -23.86 23.68
C GLU A 729 -12.69 -25.28 23.53
N SER A 730 -13.34 -26.08 22.68
CA SER A 730 -12.90 -27.46 22.35
C SER A 730 -11.50 -27.46 21.72
N LEU A 731 -11.23 -26.52 20.77
CA LEU A 731 -9.92 -26.36 20.13
C LEU A 731 -8.84 -26.01 21.16
N ARG A 732 -9.09 -25.02 22.01
CA ARG A 732 -8.16 -24.63 23.09
C ARG A 732 -7.85 -25.79 24.04
N ASN A 733 -8.85 -26.56 24.37
CA ASN A 733 -8.66 -27.73 25.23
C ASN A 733 -7.81 -28.82 24.55
N LYS A 734 -8.05 -29.10 23.26
CA LYS A 734 -7.19 -30.00 22.47
C LYS A 734 -5.75 -29.51 22.41
N GLN A 735 -5.52 -28.25 22.18
CA GLN A 735 -4.17 -27.65 22.14
C GLN A 735 -3.48 -27.73 23.51
N ARG A 736 -4.20 -27.50 24.61
CA ARG A 736 -3.66 -27.64 25.98
C ARG A 736 -3.26 -29.08 26.30
N ILE A 737 -4.07 -30.06 25.89
CA ILE A 737 -3.74 -31.48 26.04
C ILE A 737 -2.51 -31.86 25.23
N ALA A 738 -2.47 -31.45 23.95
CA ALA A 738 -1.36 -31.70 23.04
C ALA A 738 -0.05 -31.08 23.55
N GLN A 739 -0.12 -29.84 24.07
CA GLN A 739 0.99 -29.16 24.73
C GLN A 739 1.53 -29.96 25.92
N GLY A 740 0.61 -30.53 26.76
CA GLY A 740 0.98 -31.35 27.88
C GLY A 740 1.63 -32.69 27.45
N GLN A 741 1.13 -33.32 26.41
CA GLN A 741 1.70 -34.54 25.82
C GLN A 741 3.12 -34.29 25.29
N PHE A 742 3.32 -33.27 24.48
CA PHE A 742 4.62 -32.93 23.92
C PHE A 742 5.65 -32.57 25.00
N ARG A 743 5.28 -31.74 25.96
CA ARG A 743 6.20 -31.26 27.03
C ARG A 743 6.62 -32.32 28.04
N ARG A 744 5.71 -33.27 28.37
CA ARG A 744 5.94 -34.29 29.44
C ARG A 744 6.57 -35.57 28.91
N ALA A 745 6.68 -35.74 27.62
CA ALA A 745 7.32 -36.88 27.01
C ALA A 745 8.81 -36.96 27.40
N ASN A 746 9.33 -38.14 27.59
CA ASN A 746 10.77 -38.32 27.91
C ASN A 746 11.65 -37.95 26.68
N GLU A 747 11.13 -38.29 25.50
CA GLU A 747 11.82 -37.97 24.22
C GLU A 747 10.83 -37.39 23.22
N PRO A 748 11.29 -36.44 22.33
CA PRO A 748 10.44 -35.81 21.36
C PRO A 748 9.96 -36.76 20.26
N THR A 749 10.61 -37.91 20.09
CA THR A 749 10.29 -38.96 19.10
C THR A 749 9.32 -40.01 19.65
N SER A 750 8.85 -39.88 20.89
CA SER A 750 7.82 -40.79 21.40
C SER A 750 6.48 -40.54 20.70
N ALA A 751 5.66 -41.58 20.49
CA ALA A 751 4.36 -41.46 19.82
C ALA A 751 3.45 -40.40 20.45
N ALA A 752 3.49 -40.23 21.77
CA ALA A 752 2.72 -39.20 22.46
C ALA A 752 3.26 -37.79 22.16
N ALA A 753 4.58 -37.61 22.10
CA ALA A 753 5.19 -36.34 21.75
C ALA A 753 4.92 -35.96 20.28
N GLU A 754 5.08 -36.88 19.36
CA GLU A 754 4.80 -36.69 17.94
C GLU A 754 3.32 -36.33 17.71
N SER A 755 2.39 -37.05 18.34
CA SER A 755 0.97 -36.72 18.28
C SER A 755 0.66 -35.33 18.83
N GLY A 756 1.27 -34.96 19.95
CA GLY A 756 1.13 -33.65 20.55
C GLY A 756 1.69 -32.55 19.64
N LEU A 757 2.89 -32.71 19.08
CA LEU A 757 3.54 -31.80 18.17
C LEU A 757 2.73 -31.58 16.88
N ASN A 758 2.29 -32.68 16.26
CA ASN A 758 1.47 -32.61 15.04
C ASN A 758 0.13 -31.91 15.30
N THR A 759 -0.50 -32.13 16.46
CA THR A 759 -1.73 -31.44 16.85
C THR A 759 -1.49 -29.95 17.03
N LEU A 760 -0.37 -29.52 17.63
CA LEU A 760 -0.03 -28.10 17.79
C LEU A 760 0.30 -27.44 16.45
N LEU A 761 1.02 -28.12 15.58
CA LEU A 761 1.38 -27.60 14.26
C LEU A 761 0.22 -27.64 13.25
N SER A 762 -0.88 -28.33 13.52
CA SER A 762 -2.03 -28.39 12.60
C SER A 762 -2.78 -27.06 12.43
N THR A 763 -2.54 -26.07 13.31
CA THR A 763 -3.18 -24.75 13.26
C THR A 763 -2.20 -23.64 13.63
N PRO A 764 -2.37 -22.43 13.08
CA PRO A 764 -1.53 -21.26 13.46
C PRO A 764 -1.60 -20.93 14.95
N SER A 765 -2.77 -21.04 15.60
CA SER A 765 -2.90 -20.79 17.05
C SER A 765 -2.16 -21.82 17.89
N GLY A 766 -2.20 -23.08 17.49
CA GLY A 766 -1.41 -24.13 18.13
C GLY A 766 0.10 -23.93 17.95
N ALA A 767 0.52 -23.51 16.75
CA ALA A 767 1.90 -23.15 16.45
C ALA A 767 2.39 -21.97 17.31
N ILE A 768 1.55 -20.93 17.54
CA ILE A 768 1.88 -19.82 18.45
C ILE A 768 2.01 -20.33 19.90
N THR A 769 1.11 -21.21 20.33
CA THR A 769 1.18 -21.83 21.67
C THR A 769 2.49 -22.61 21.86
N LEU A 770 2.94 -23.32 20.84
CA LEU A 770 4.23 -24.00 20.84
C LEU A 770 5.40 -23.00 20.86
N LEU A 771 5.31 -21.95 20.06
CA LEU A 771 6.31 -20.88 19.95
C LEU A 771 6.59 -20.22 21.31
N GLN A 772 5.54 -19.93 22.09
CA GLN A 772 5.66 -19.34 23.44
C GLN A 772 6.44 -20.26 24.43
N GLN A 773 6.54 -21.56 24.15
CA GLN A 773 7.34 -22.49 24.95
C GLN A 773 8.79 -22.63 24.49
N ILE A 774 9.03 -22.33 23.22
CA ILE A 774 10.38 -22.29 22.64
C ILE A 774 11.11 -21.04 23.10
N GLU A 775 10.39 -19.93 23.23
CA GLU A 775 10.93 -18.66 23.75
C GLU A 775 10.73 -18.56 25.27
N PRO A 776 11.63 -17.87 25.98
CA PRO A 776 11.67 -17.90 27.45
C PRO A 776 10.57 -17.02 28.11
N THR A 777 9.31 -17.22 27.74
CA THR A 777 8.15 -16.58 28.38
C THR A 777 7.35 -17.53 29.28
N GLY A 778 7.69 -18.84 29.23
CA GLY A 778 7.02 -19.88 29.98
C GLY A 778 8.00 -20.95 30.45
N PRO A 779 7.54 -22.05 31.02
CA PRO A 779 8.41 -23.18 31.33
C PRO A 779 9.03 -23.71 30.04
N LEU A 780 10.34 -23.56 29.92
CA LEU A 780 11.13 -23.94 28.76
C LEU A 780 10.96 -25.44 28.42
N LEU A 781 10.80 -25.73 27.16
CA LEU A 781 10.92 -27.06 26.62
C LEU A 781 12.36 -27.58 26.82
N PRO A 782 12.54 -28.89 27.07
CA PRO A 782 13.86 -29.50 26.95
C PRO A 782 14.50 -29.19 25.59
N LEU A 783 15.84 -29.07 25.55
CA LEU A 783 16.54 -28.70 24.33
C LEU A 783 16.18 -29.56 23.11
N THR A 784 16.14 -30.87 23.30
CA THR A 784 15.75 -31.85 22.28
C THR A 784 14.33 -31.63 21.73
N HIS A 785 13.37 -31.30 22.58
CA HIS A 785 11.99 -30.99 22.20
C HIS A 785 11.91 -29.66 21.45
N ARG A 786 12.72 -28.68 21.89
CA ARG A 786 12.81 -27.39 21.20
C ARG A 786 13.36 -27.53 19.78
N GLU A 787 14.43 -28.30 19.61
CA GLU A 787 15.02 -28.58 18.30
C GLU A 787 14.04 -29.33 17.39
N ALA A 788 13.36 -30.36 17.90
CA ALA A 788 12.33 -31.10 17.16
C ALA A 788 11.16 -30.20 16.74
N ALA A 789 10.70 -29.32 17.63
CA ALA A 789 9.63 -28.38 17.31
C ALA A 789 10.03 -27.36 16.24
N ILE A 790 11.26 -26.82 16.32
CA ILE A 790 11.79 -25.89 15.32
C ILE A 790 11.93 -26.58 13.97
N LEU A 791 12.48 -27.79 13.94
CA LEU A 791 12.67 -28.56 12.71
C LEU A 791 11.31 -28.86 12.05
N ALA A 792 10.37 -29.46 12.77
CA ALA A 792 9.05 -29.79 12.25
C ALA A 792 8.27 -28.54 11.83
N GLY A 793 8.31 -27.49 12.64
CA GLY A 793 7.65 -26.23 12.33
C GLY A 793 8.24 -25.53 11.09
N SER A 794 9.56 -25.45 10.96
CA SER A 794 10.23 -24.77 9.83
C SER A 794 10.09 -25.50 8.50
N GLN A 795 9.84 -26.80 8.53
CA GLN A 795 9.58 -27.64 7.36
C GLN A 795 8.08 -27.83 7.06
N HIS A 796 7.19 -27.21 7.84
CA HIS A 796 5.75 -27.40 7.69
C HIS A 796 5.26 -26.89 6.33
N THR A 797 4.32 -27.63 5.71
CA THR A 797 3.78 -27.31 4.37
C THR A 797 2.92 -26.03 4.37
N ASP A 798 2.17 -25.79 5.46
CA ASP A 798 1.38 -24.55 5.62
C ASP A 798 2.31 -23.38 5.96
N SER A 799 2.37 -22.38 5.07
CA SER A 799 3.18 -21.17 5.27
C SER A 799 2.76 -20.37 6.51
N ARG A 800 1.49 -20.42 6.90
CA ARG A 800 0.98 -19.75 8.09
C ARG A 800 1.58 -20.29 9.39
N VAL A 801 1.96 -21.57 9.40
CA VAL A 801 2.67 -22.24 10.49
C VAL A 801 4.18 -22.12 10.33
N ARG A 802 4.69 -22.50 9.17
CA ARG A 802 6.12 -22.52 8.86
C ARG A 802 6.82 -21.21 9.12
N ASP A 803 6.26 -20.11 8.67
CA ASP A 803 6.88 -18.77 8.73
C ASP A 803 7.07 -18.27 10.18
N LEU A 804 6.40 -18.86 11.16
CA LEU A 804 6.63 -18.63 12.59
C LEU A 804 7.97 -19.23 13.07
N PHE A 805 8.43 -20.32 12.46
CA PHE A 805 9.63 -21.07 12.88
C PHE A 805 10.86 -20.74 12.05
N LEU A 806 10.71 -20.20 10.82
CA LEU A 806 11.83 -19.82 9.94
C LEU A 806 12.82 -18.85 10.61
N ARG A 807 12.38 -18.05 11.56
CA ARG A 807 13.26 -17.13 12.30
C ARG A 807 14.33 -17.83 13.15
N PHE A 808 14.18 -19.11 13.48
CA PHE A 808 15.17 -19.91 14.21
C PHE A 808 16.14 -20.63 13.28
N VAL A 809 15.85 -20.67 11.99
CA VAL A 809 16.72 -21.23 10.96
C VAL A 809 17.67 -20.13 10.49
N PRO A 810 19.00 -20.35 10.48
CA PRO A 810 19.96 -19.39 9.94
C PRO A 810 19.58 -18.95 8.54
N GLU A 811 19.80 -17.68 8.20
CA GLU A 811 19.36 -17.09 6.94
C GLU A 811 19.94 -17.83 5.73
N GLU A 812 21.19 -18.23 5.81
CA GLU A 812 21.91 -19.00 4.79
C GLU A 812 21.40 -20.42 4.59
N GLN A 813 20.64 -20.95 5.55
CA GLN A 813 20.03 -22.28 5.50
C GLN A 813 18.55 -22.24 5.07
N ARG A 814 17.99 -21.02 4.92
CA ARG A 814 16.63 -20.85 4.43
C ARG A 814 16.62 -20.99 2.93
N GLU A 815 15.85 -21.95 2.42
CA GLU A 815 15.67 -22.07 0.98
C GLU A 815 14.93 -20.83 0.46
N PRO A 816 15.48 -20.12 -0.54
CA PRO A 816 14.80 -18.98 -1.15
C PRO A 816 13.53 -19.46 -1.86
N ARG A 817 12.49 -18.62 -1.85
CA ARG A 817 11.25 -18.89 -2.60
C ARG A 817 11.32 -18.30 -3.98
N ILE A 818 10.49 -18.83 -4.85
CA ILE A 818 10.40 -18.41 -6.24
C ILE A 818 9.98 -16.92 -6.31
N GLY A 819 9.02 -16.48 -5.50
CA GLY A 819 8.52 -15.09 -5.54
C GLY A 819 7.79 -14.78 -6.85
N GLN A 820 7.67 -13.50 -7.17
CA GLN A 820 6.98 -13.01 -8.38
C GLN A 820 7.93 -12.86 -9.59
N GLU A 821 9.21 -12.62 -9.35
CA GLU A 821 10.23 -12.54 -10.40
C GLU A 821 10.86 -13.92 -10.62
N THR A 822 10.23 -14.74 -11.43
CA THR A 822 10.64 -16.12 -11.58
C THR A 822 11.61 -16.32 -12.73
N ASN A 823 12.79 -16.82 -12.42
CA ASN A 823 13.70 -17.34 -13.44
C ASN A 823 13.41 -18.83 -13.65
N ALA A 824 12.80 -19.20 -14.79
CA ALA A 824 12.53 -20.60 -15.15
C ALA A 824 13.77 -21.49 -15.07
N GLN A 825 14.96 -20.94 -15.33
CA GLN A 825 16.25 -21.62 -15.24
C GLN A 825 16.54 -22.13 -13.82
N SER A 826 16.10 -21.43 -12.80
CA SER A 826 16.28 -21.84 -11.39
C SER A 826 15.49 -23.09 -11.01
N ILE A 827 14.50 -23.49 -11.81
CA ILE A 827 13.61 -24.65 -11.57
C ILE A 827 13.95 -25.81 -12.52
N ILE A 828 14.13 -25.51 -13.82
CA ILE A 828 14.16 -26.52 -14.86
C ILE A 828 15.34 -27.50 -14.72
N HIS A 829 16.49 -27.00 -14.22
CA HIS A 829 17.72 -27.82 -14.05
C HIS A 829 17.73 -28.61 -12.73
N LEU A 830 16.77 -28.36 -11.83
CA LEU A 830 16.71 -29.12 -10.59
C LEU A 830 16.07 -30.49 -10.79
N GLN A 831 16.67 -31.48 -10.15
CA GLN A 831 16.09 -32.81 -10.07
C GLN A 831 14.98 -32.81 -8.97
N GLY A 832 13.73 -33.09 -9.38
CA GLY A 832 12.57 -33.16 -8.48
C GLY A 832 12.28 -34.61 -8.04
N ASP A 833 11.58 -34.73 -6.90
CA ASP A 833 11.01 -35.96 -6.40
C ASP A 833 9.50 -36.04 -6.71
N PRO A 834 9.04 -36.97 -7.54
CA PRO A 834 7.64 -37.08 -7.92
C PRO A 834 6.68 -37.33 -6.73
N ALA A 835 7.13 -38.08 -5.71
CA ALA A 835 6.27 -38.39 -4.55
C ALA A 835 6.00 -37.13 -3.70
N SER A 836 7.04 -36.32 -3.48
CA SER A 836 6.91 -35.00 -2.85
C SER A 836 6.05 -34.05 -3.69
N GLY A 837 6.19 -34.11 -5.03
CA GLY A 837 5.38 -33.33 -5.96
C GLY A 837 3.88 -33.68 -5.90
N GLU A 838 3.54 -34.99 -5.84
CA GLU A 838 2.15 -35.43 -5.68
C GLU A 838 1.57 -34.95 -4.34
N SER A 839 2.33 -35.06 -3.27
CA SER A 839 1.93 -34.56 -1.95
C SER A 839 1.64 -33.06 -1.97
N LEU A 840 2.52 -32.26 -2.60
CA LEU A 840 2.33 -30.81 -2.77
C LEU A 840 1.05 -30.51 -3.56
N LEU A 841 0.80 -31.18 -4.67
CA LEU A 841 -0.39 -30.95 -5.50
C LEU A 841 -1.68 -31.21 -4.72
N ARG A 842 -1.70 -32.23 -3.84
CA ARG A 842 -2.88 -32.65 -3.07
C ARG A 842 -3.09 -31.84 -1.80
N SER A 843 -2.04 -31.43 -1.11
CA SER A 843 -2.11 -30.88 0.25
C SER A 843 -1.84 -29.39 0.34
N ASN A 844 -1.17 -28.79 -0.66
CA ASN A 844 -0.78 -27.39 -0.62
C ASN A 844 -1.98 -26.48 -0.91
N GLN A 845 -2.39 -25.70 0.09
CA GLN A 845 -3.55 -24.80 -0.01
C GLN A 845 -3.31 -23.59 -0.90
N SER A 846 -2.07 -23.26 -1.24
CA SER A 846 -1.77 -22.16 -2.16
C SER A 846 -1.87 -22.57 -3.62
N LEU A 847 -1.59 -23.84 -3.95
CA LEU A 847 -1.62 -24.35 -5.33
C LEU A 847 -3.04 -24.62 -5.83
N ARG A 848 -3.90 -25.21 -4.99
CA ARG A 848 -5.32 -25.49 -5.26
C ARG A 848 -5.63 -26.12 -6.61
N CYS A 849 -4.69 -26.92 -7.18
CA CYS A 849 -4.80 -27.46 -8.54
C CYS A 849 -6.09 -28.24 -8.77
N LEU A 850 -6.52 -29.04 -7.77
CA LEU A 850 -7.71 -29.88 -7.85
C LEU A 850 -9.05 -29.11 -7.75
N GLU A 851 -9.01 -27.81 -7.47
CA GLU A 851 -10.22 -26.97 -7.57
C GLU A 851 -10.63 -26.67 -9.00
N CYS A 852 -9.69 -26.81 -9.93
CA CYS A 852 -9.94 -26.62 -11.36
C CYS A 852 -9.66 -27.87 -12.19
N HIS A 853 -8.67 -28.69 -11.81
CA HIS A 853 -8.24 -29.83 -12.58
C HIS A 853 -8.67 -31.15 -11.94
N GLN A 854 -8.95 -32.14 -12.76
CA GLN A 854 -9.19 -33.52 -12.34
C GLN A 854 -7.90 -34.34 -12.43
N LEU A 855 -7.64 -35.18 -11.42
CA LEU A 855 -6.54 -36.15 -11.39
C LEU A 855 -7.07 -37.46 -10.81
N LYS A 856 -7.02 -38.53 -11.57
CA LYS A 856 -7.50 -39.91 -11.20
C LYS A 856 -8.92 -39.87 -10.63
N GLY A 857 -9.81 -39.12 -11.27
CA GLY A 857 -11.20 -38.96 -10.84
C GLY A 857 -11.43 -38.07 -9.60
N GLN A 858 -10.40 -37.45 -9.06
CA GLN A 858 -10.50 -36.50 -7.94
C GLN A 858 -10.29 -35.07 -8.46
N GLY A 859 -11.02 -34.11 -7.87
CA GLY A 859 -10.97 -32.71 -8.27
C GLY A 859 -12.13 -32.29 -9.18
N ARG A 860 -12.09 -31.05 -9.64
CA ARG A 860 -13.11 -30.50 -10.53
C ARG A 860 -12.66 -30.55 -11.99
N GLU A 861 -13.62 -30.60 -12.89
CA GLU A 861 -13.34 -30.59 -14.33
C GLU A 861 -13.51 -29.18 -14.94
N VAL A 862 -13.01 -28.14 -14.28
CA VAL A 862 -13.03 -26.77 -14.82
C VAL A 862 -11.88 -26.55 -15.82
N GLY A 863 -10.72 -27.14 -15.55
CA GLY A 863 -9.59 -27.15 -16.47
C GLY A 863 -9.37 -28.55 -17.09
N PRO A 864 -8.37 -28.70 -17.97
CA PRO A 864 -8.03 -30.00 -18.55
C PRO A 864 -7.64 -31.00 -17.47
N ALA A 865 -8.07 -32.27 -17.64
CA ALA A 865 -7.60 -33.35 -16.77
C ALA A 865 -6.07 -33.46 -16.83
N LEU A 866 -5.45 -33.71 -15.68
CA LEU A 866 -4.00 -33.84 -15.55
C LEU A 866 -3.49 -35.26 -15.89
N ASP A 867 -4.39 -36.24 -15.97
CA ASP A 867 -4.07 -37.67 -16.11
C ASP A 867 -3.14 -38.00 -17.29
N HIS A 868 -3.21 -37.25 -18.37
CA HIS A 868 -2.37 -37.46 -19.58
C HIS A 868 -1.57 -36.21 -19.93
N LEU A 869 -1.17 -35.38 -18.92
CA LEU A 869 -0.50 -34.12 -19.14
C LEU A 869 0.84 -34.27 -19.88
N ALA A 870 1.69 -35.21 -19.42
CA ALA A 870 3.01 -35.48 -19.98
C ALA A 870 2.97 -36.21 -21.32
N SER A 871 1.81 -36.65 -21.80
CA SER A 871 1.62 -37.13 -23.18
C SER A 871 1.38 -35.98 -24.17
N ARG A 872 1.05 -34.81 -23.68
CA ARG A 872 0.68 -33.62 -24.47
C ARG A 872 1.72 -32.51 -24.41
N LEU A 873 2.40 -32.35 -23.27
CA LEU A 873 3.36 -31.28 -23.02
C LEU A 873 4.66 -31.87 -22.49
N ASP A 874 5.78 -31.35 -22.95
CA ASP A 874 7.08 -31.66 -22.37
C ASP A 874 7.34 -30.92 -21.06
N ARG A 875 8.46 -31.21 -20.39
CA ARG A 875 8.84 -30.62 -19.11
C ARG A 875 8.92 -29.08 -19.15
N ASN A 876 9.44 -28.50 -20.24
CA ASN A 876 9.58 -27.05 -20.38
C ASN A 876 8.22 -26.39 -20.62
N GLU A 877 7.38 -27.01 -21.42
CA GLU A 877 6.02 -26.53 -21.72
C GLU A 877 5.14 -26.58 -20.47
N ILE A 878 5.24 -27.65 -19.65
CA ILE A 878 4.54 -27.74 -18.36
C ILE A 878 4.99 -26.61 -17.44
N LEU A 879 6.31 -26.39 -17.29
CA LEU A 879 6.83 -25.30 -16.46
C LEU A 879 6.37 -23.93 -16.98
N LYS A 880 6.44 -23.72 -18.29
CA LYS A 880 5.96 -22.49 -18.92
C LYS A 880 4.47 -22.26 -18.64
N SER A 881 3.63 -23.28 -18.73
CA SER A 881 2.20 -23.21 -18.43
C SER A 881 1.92 -22.88 -16.95
N LEU A 882 2.81 -23.28 -16.03
CA LEU A 882 2.71 -22.94 -14.61
C LEU A 882 3.15 -21.50 -14.29
N LEU A 883 4.15 -20.99 -15.02
CA LEU A 883 4.70 -19.65 -14.81
C LEU A 883 3.95 -18.58 -15.61
N GLU A 884 3.56 -18.92 -16.82
CA GLU A 884 2.94 -18.03 -17.81
C GLU A 884 1.68 -18.68 -18.40
N PRO A 885 0.61 -18.91 -17.61
CA PRO A 885 -0.54 -19.70 -18.03
C PRO A 885 -1.31 -19.12 -19.22
N SER A 886 -1.13 -17.84 -19.50
CA SER A 886 -1.75 -17.14 -20.65
C SER A 886 -0.86 -17.06 -21.89
N ALA A 887 0.41 -17.47 -21.81
CA ALA A 887 1.36 -17.35 -22.93
C ALA A 887 0.99 -18.27 -24.12
N THR A 888 0.40 -19.44 -23.83
CA THR A 888 -0.06 -20.39 -24.85
C THR A 888 -1.27 -21.12 -24.33
N ILE A 889 -2.44 -20.82 -24.88
CA ILE A 889 -3.70 -21.47 -24.49
C ILE A 889 -4.14 -22.39 -25.63
N ASP A 890 -4.34 -23.68 -25.34
CA ASP A 890 -4.96 -24.60 -26.29
C ASP A 890 -6.36 -24.08 -26.66
N PRO A 891 -6.69 -23.92 -27.94
CA PRO A 891 -8.01 -23.40 -28.37
C PRO A 891 -9.22 -24.11 -27.75
N LYS A 892 -9.07 -25.38 -27.37
CA LYS A 892 -10.13 -26.16 -26.66
C LYS A 892 -10.35 -25.69 -25.22
N PHE A 893 -9.34 -25.06 -24.63
CA PHE A 893 -9.36 -24.52 -23.27
C PHE A 893 -9.24 -23.00 -23.26
N ALA A 894 -9.36 -22.36 -24.44
CA ALA A 894 -9.55 -20.93 -24.52
C ALA A 894 -10.89 -20.60 -23.86
N ALA A 895 -10.84 -19.82 -22.80
CA ALA A 895 -12.05 -19.42 -22.10
C ALA A 895 -12.97 -18.68 -23.07
N LYS A 896 -14.25 -18.99 -22.98
CA LYS A 896 -15.31 -18.30 -23.71
C LYS A 896 -16.19 -17.59 -22.71
N LEU A 897 -16.59 -16.39 -23.04
CA LEU A 897 -17.68 -15.69 -22.42
C LEU A 897 -18.91 -15.92 -23.30
N ILE A 898 -19.98 -16.46 -22.73
CA ILE A 898 -21.24 -16.67 -23.41
C ILE A 898 -22.29 -15.79 -22.77
N GLU A 899 -22.91 -14.96 -23.59
CA GLU A 899 -24.05 -14.19 -23.21
C GLU A 899 -25.31 -14.85 -23.80
N THR A 900 -26.30 -15.09 -22.97
CA THR A 900 -27.58 -15.66 -23.41
C THR A 900 -28.64 -14.58 -23.60
N HIS A 901 -29.69 -14.82 -24.42
CA HIS A 901 -30.75 -13.85 -24.66
C HIS A 901 -31.59 -13.51 -23.42
N ASP A 902 -31.55 -14.32 -22.37
CA ASP A 902 -32.14 -14.07 -21.06
C ASP A 902 -31.17 -13.36 -20.11
N GLY A 903 -30.01 -12.94 -20.60
CA GLY A 903 -29.06 -12.08 -19.90
C GLY A 903 -28.09 -12.82 -18.94
N GLU A 904 -28.02 -14.17 -19.00
CA GLU A 904 -27.05 -14.92 -18.24
C GLU A 904 -25.67 -14.84 -18.90
N ILE A 905 -24.65 -14.54 -18.14
CA ILE A 905 -23.25 -14.59 -18.59
C ILE A 905 -22.55 -15.80 -17.96
N LEU A 906 -22.03 -16.66 -18.80
CA LEU A 906 -21.30 -17.86 -18.45
C LEU A 906 -19.86 -17.72 -18.88
N SER A 907 -18.91 -18.04 -17.97
CA SER A 907 -17.49 -18.03 -18.27
C SER A 907 -16.90 -19.42 -18.10
N GLY A 908 -16.25 -19.96 -19.14
CA GLY A 908 -15.74 -21.31 -19.11
C GLY A 908 -15.27 -21.82 -20.47
N PHE A 909 -15.49 -23.09 -20.76
CA PHE A 909 -15.07 -23.72 -22.02
C PHE A 909 -16.23 -24.41 -22.72
N VAL A 910 -16.15 -24.43 -24.04
CA VAL A 910 -17.00 -25.27 -24.87
C VAL A 910 -16.52 -26.73 -24.77
N VAL A 911 -17.37 -27.62 -24.27
CA VAL A 911 -17.06 -29.05 -24.14
C VAL A 911 -17.47 -29.79 -25.40
N GLU A 912 -18.63 -29.46 -25.93
CA GLU A 912 -19.18 -30.08 -27.13
C GLU A 912 -20.14 -29.08 -27.80
N GLU A 913 -20.12 -29.04 -29.12
CA GLU A 913 -20.95 -28.14 -29.90
C GLU A 913 -21.69 -28.96 -30.97
N SER A 914 -23.00 -28.86 -31.00
CA SER A 914 -23.89 -29.41 -32.04
C SER A 914 -24.58 -28.28 -32.81
N ASP A 915 -25.39 -28.63 -33.84
CA ASP A 915 -26.13 -27.61 -34.59
C ASP A 915 -27.16 -26.86 -33.75
N GLU A 916 -27.72 -27.47 -32.69
CA GLU A 916 -28.79 -26.89 -31.87
C GLU A 916 -28.35 -26.51 -30.45
N THR A 917 -27.32 -27.15 -29.93
CA THR A 917 -26.90 -27.00 -28.50
C THR A 917 -25.41 -26.83 -28.34
N LEU A 918 -25.04 -26.09 -27.31
CA LEU A 918 -23.66 -25.92 -26.82
C LEU A 918 -23.59 -26.48 -25.39
N ARG A 919 -22.76 -27.50 -25.21
CA ARG A 919 -22.40 -27.99 -23.87
C ARG A 919 -21.22 -27.16 -23.37
N PHE A 920 -21.47 -26.38 -22.38
CA PHE A 920 -20.52 -25.40 -21.83
C PHE A 920 -20.17 -25.75 -20.39
N ARG A 921 -18.92 -25.72 -20.05
CA ARG A 921 -18.47 -25.94 -18.69
C ARG A 921 -18.16 -24.59 -18.03
N ASP A 922 -19.14 -24.10 -17.27
CA ASP A 922 -19.01 -22.87 -16.51
C ASP A 922 -18.14 -23.07 -15.26
N ILE A 923 -17.36 -22.06 -14.90
CA ILE A 923 -16.44 -22.10 -13.75
C ILE A 923 -17.17 -22.20 -12.41
N ASN A 924 -18.39 -21.70 -12.31
CA ASN A 924 -19.18 -21.65 -11.08
C ASN A 924 -20.24 -22.76 -11.02
N GLN A 925 -20.97 -22.96 -12.11
CA GLN A 925 -22.14 -23.84 -12.18
C GLN A 925 -21.80 -25.27 -12.65
N GLY A 926 -20.61 -25.47 -13.24
CA GLY A 926 -20.22 -26.75 -13.81
C GLY A 926 -20.74 -26.96 -15.24
N LEU A 927 -21.20 -28.16 -15.60
CA LEU A 927 -21.63 -28.44 -16.98
C LEU A 927 -23.05 -27.94 -17.23
N VAL A 928 -23.17 -26.94 -18.12
CA VAL A 928 -24.44 -26.34 -18.57
C VAL A 928 -24.70 -26.72 -20.03
N VAL A 929 -25.93 -26.97 -20.39
CA VAL A 929 -26.35 -27.23 -21.78
C VAL A 929 -27.17 -26.05 -22.26
N LEU A 930 -26.63 -25.29 -23.19
CA LEU A 930 -27.26 -24.09 -23.75
C LEU A 930 -27.87 -24.39 -25.12
N SER A 931 -29.09 -23.93 -25.36
CA SER A 931 -29.60 -23.88 -26.73
C SER A 931 -28.93 -22.75 -27.50
N LYS A 932 -28.38 -23.02 -28.68
CA LYS A 932 -27.77 -21.98 -29.53
C LYS A 932 -28.75 -20.83 -29.86
N LYS A 933 -30.05 -21.11 -29.84
CA LYS A 933 -31.09 -20.08 -30.03
C LYS A 933 -31.18 -19.12 -28.84
N ASN A 934 -30.67 -19.52 -27.67
CA ASN A 934 -30.62 -18.69 -26.47
C ASN A 934 -29.29 -17.96 -26.32
N ILE A 935 -28.32 -18.19 -27.17
CA ILE A 935 -27.01 -17.54 -27.11
C ILE A 935 -27.05 -16.27 -27.94
N GLN A 936 -26.78 -15.14 -27.29
CA GLN A 936 -26.70 -13.84 -27.91
C GLN A 936 -25.29 -13.58 -28.48
N SER A 937 -24.26 -13.88 -27.70
CA SER A 937 -22.86 -13.72 -28.12
C SER A 937 -21.93 -14.79 -27.53
N ILE A 938 -20.84 -15.09 -28.27
CA ILE A 938 -19.75 -15.93 -27.78
C ILE A 938 -18.43 -15.21 -28.06
N GLU A 939 -17.73 -14.79 -27.01
CA GLU A 939 -16.43 -14.13 -27.13
C GLU A 939 -15.31 -15.01 -26.63
N SER A 940 -14.20 -15.05 -27.38
CA SER A 940 -13.00 -15.77 -26.94
C SER A 940 -12.16 -14.88 -26.04
N GLN A 941 -11.78 -15.40 -24.90
CA GLN A 941 -10.89 -14.69 -23.98
C GLN A 941 -9.43 -14.95 -24.31
N SER A 942 -8.59 -13.91 -24.24
CA SER A 942 -7.15 -14.01 -24.50
C SER A 942 -6.35 -14.48 -23.28
N LEU A 943 -6.97 -14.52 -22.11
CA LEU A 943 -6.33 -14.92 -20.84
C LEU A 943 -6.80 -16.31 -20.40
N SER A 944 -5.87 -17.04 -19.76
CA SER A 944 -6.17 -18.33 -19.14
C SER A 944 -6.95 -18.14 -17.82
N LEU A 945 -7.89 -19.04 -17.55
CA LEU A 945 -8.55 -19.15 -16.25
C LEU A 945 -7.58 -19.66 -15.15
N MET A 946 -6.43 -20.21 -15.51
CA MET A 946 -5.40 -20.63 -14.56
C MET A 946 -4.71 -19.41 -13.98
N PRO A 947 -4.66 -19.26 -12.62
CA PRO A 947 -4.06 -18.10 -11.99
C PRO A 947 -2.58 -17.95 -12.29
N GLN A 948 -2.09 -16.71 -12.41
CA GLN A 948 -0.67 -16.42 -12.46
C GLN A 948 -0.02 -16.59 -11.07
N PHE A 949 1.31 -16.70 -11.03
CA PHE A 949 2.12 -16.80 -9.80
C PHE A 949 1.79 -17.98 -8.89
N LEU A 950 1.25 -19.08 -9.42
CA LEU A 950 0.94 -20.30 -8.68
C LEU A 950 2.11 -20.83 -7.86
N LEU A 951 3.33 -20.68 -8.35
CA LEU A 951 4.54 -21.21 -7.73
C LEU A 951 5.23 -20.23 -6.76
N GLN A 952 4.72 -19.01 -6.57
CA GLN A 952 5.44 -17.95 -5.84
C GLN A 952 5.82 -18.32 -4.40
N ASP A 953 5.00 -19.13 -3.72
CA ASP A 953 5.22 -19.57 -2.34
C ASP A 953 6.05 -20.84 -2.22
N LEU A 954 6.41 -21.46 -3.34
CA LEU A 954 7.25 -22.64 -3.39
C LEU A 954 8.73 -22.27 -3.41
N THR A 955 9.58 -23.16 -2.89
CA THR A 955 11.00 -23.11 -3.18
C THR A 955 11.26 -23.63 -4.59
N PRO A 956 12.38 -23.29 -5.25
CA PRO A 956 12.75 -23.88 -6.54
C PRO A 956 12.74 -25.42 -6.53
N LYS A 957 13.16 -26.04 -5.41
CA LYS A 957 13.12 -27.49 -5.21
C LYS A 957 11.69 -28.03 -5.18
N GLN A 958 10.78 -27.39 -4.42
CA GLN A 958 9.37 -27.78 -4.36
C GLN A 958 8.67 -27.64 -5.72
N ALA A 959 8.99 -26.59 -6.47
CA ALA A 959 8.48 -26.43 -7.84
C ALA A 959 9.06 -27.51 -8.79
N ALA A 960 10.34 -27.88 -8.62
CA ALA A 960 10.94 -28.99 -9.36
C ALA A 960 10.31 -30.34 -8.99
N ASP A 961 9.94 -30.56 -7.72
CA ASP A 961 9.23 -31.76 -7.25
C ASP A 961 7.83 -31.85 -7.88
N LEU A 962 7.09 -30.72 -7.86
CA LEU A 962 5.79 -30.62 -8.52
C LEU A 962 5.90 -30.90 -10.02
N LEU A 963 6.88 -30.28 -10.68
CA LEU A 963 7.17 -30.47 -12.10
C LEU A 963 7.56 -31.92 -12.41
N ALA A 964 8.36 -32.54 -11.55
CA ALA A 964 8.73 -33.96 -11.68
C ALA A 964 7.50 -34.88 -11.60
N PHE A 965 6.58 -34.62 -10.66
CA PHE A 965 5.32 -35.35 -10.58
C PHE A 965 4.47 -35.16 -11.82
N LEU A 966 4.23 -33.94 -12.26
CA LEU A 966 3.42 -33.61 -13.42
C LEU A 966 3.96 -34.27 -14.70
N THR A 967 5.27 -34.44 -14.81
CA THR A 967 5.91 -35.15 -15.94
C THR A 967 5.76 -36.67 -15.88
N THR A 968 5.25 -37.25 -14.77
CA THR A 968 4.92 -38.69 -14.70
C THR A 968 3.51 -38.99 -15.19
N LEU A 969 2.66 -38.00 -15.38
CA LEU A 969 1.24 -38.17 -15.76
C LEU A 969 1.09 -38.37 -17.27
N LYS A 970 1.37 -39.60 -17.70
CA LYS A 970 1.34 -40.06 -19.12
C LYS A 970 0.03 -40.72 -19.49
#